data_1967b533a7379d51a2ef351f92a2c066
#
_entry.id   1967b533a7379d51a2ef351f92a2c066
#
_cell.length_a   1.000
_cell.length_b   1.000
_cell.length_c   1.000
_cell.angle_alpha   90.00
_cell.angle_beta   90.00
_cell.angle_gamma   90.00
#
_symmetry.space_group_name_H-M   'P 1'
#
loop_
_entity.id
_entity.type
_entity.pdbx_description
1 polymer ?
#
loop_
_entity_poly.entity_id
_entity_poly.type
_entity_poly.pdbx_seq_one_letter_code
_entity_poly.pdbx_strand_id
1 'polypeptide(L)'
;MKTNFTKISIFTMLLFIATACNNDDDGTVVVVEPTCNDGIMNGDETGVDCGGSCGPCEVISNPGRRADLYVTNNTDGNIFKYSISGDSLVTYTTSSTAAEGIHYDAESDLLVQASRSGLMLDAYAGTSTLGNATINTSFSTFADLNSPRELAVSGDYYVVSDNGENKFFVYYKTGTSFSLYYTIEIPFQLWGITFKGNDLSAVVDNSSDLAVFSNFIANAIDGTMMPSKRVTIEGIVRTHGLTYSGSDDVMIMTDIGAASNATDDGGFHVIDDFSTKFDALSDGDVLPVSMQTRVAGSSTLMGNPIDVAYDSETGAIYIAEVGNGKVLGFTDIGDGGNVTPSFNMDLPTASSIYFSSEETDDNTGMSSMNQTTRLYTTSTNNGNITVYDGTGALLKTVASSSASSEGIYYNALSDALLLGSRSEGEIQYYSDFMSVMNGGIATAAFAGDLATSSTREIAVYGNKVVVADNPANMFYVYSYTGSAFTLENTFDPGFEVWGITFKGDDLLAVVDNTSDLAIFENFFTNAMDGSITPTKRVSIAGITRTHGITYSASDDVLVMTDIGLAAGGAIDGGINVIQDFSSVIEATTDGGTIGLTDQNIIEGISTLMNNPIDVAYDHKTKTVFVSDIATGAVLGFSNALTTSGNVAPDINNTLTSASSLYLYNN
;
A
#
# COMPACT_ATOMS: atom_id res chain seq x y z
N MET A 1 28.76 -47.33 -13.59
CA MET A 1 27.99 -47.91 -12.47
C MET A 1 26.97 -46.86 -12.05
N LYS A 2 25.73 -47.10 -12.43
CA LYS A 2 24.59 -46.23 -12.10
C LYS A 2 24.06 -46.63 -10.74
N THR A 3 23.83 -45.67 -9.86
CA THR A 3 22.97 -45.88 -8.70
C THR A 3 21.97 -44.72 -8.60
N ASN A 4 20.75 -45.06 -8.96
CA ASN A 4 19.54 -44.25 -8.72
C ASN A 4 19.25 -44.19 -7.23
N PHE A 5 18.98 -42.99 -6.69
CA PHE A 5 18.30 -42.83 -5.41
C PHE A 5 16.88 -42.29 -5.64
N THR A 6 15.95 -43.21 -5.52
CA THR A 6 14.52 -42.92 -5.44
C THR A 6 14.21 -42.41 -4.03
N LYS A 7 13.65 -41.20 -3.91
CA LYS A 7 13.10 -40.72 -2.64
C LYS A 7 11.71 -41.31 -2.46
N ILE A 8 11.58 -42.21 -1.47
CA ILE A 8 10.31 -42.75 -1.00
C ILE A 8 9.88 -41.85 0.17
N SER A 9 8.75 -41.17 -0.02
CA SER A 9 8.03 -40.47 1.04
C SER A 9 7.27 -41.51 1.86
N ILE A 10 7.63 -41.71 3.12
CA ILE A 10 6.93 -42.62 4.02
C ILE A 10 5.90 -41.80 4.80
N PHE A 11 4.64 -41.96 4.40
CA PHE A 11 3.49 -41.52 5.19
C PHE A 11 3.28 -42.54 6.31
N THR A 12 3.61 -42.17 7.55
CA THR A 12 3.43 -43.07 8.70
C THR A 12 1.98 -42.97 9.19
N MET A 13 1.12 -43.85 8.68
CA MET A 13 -0.22 -44.09 9.21
C MET A 13 -0.07 -44.89 10.51
N LEU A 14 -0.35 -44.27 11.63
CA LEU A 14 -0.43 -45.00 12.92
C LEU A 14 -1.71 -45.82 12.97
N LEU A 15 -1.58 -47.09 12.75
CA LEU A 15 -2.66 -48.10 12.93
C LEU A 15 -2.67 -48.55 14.38
N PHE A 16 -3.63 -48.11 15.19
CA PHE A 16 -3.90 -48.71 16.48
C PHE A 16 -4.62 -50.06 16.29
N ILE A 17 -3.91 -51.15 16.55
CA ILE A 17 -4.51 -52.46 16.64
C ILE A 17 -5.02 -52.65 18.07
N ALA A 18 -6.32 -52.56 18.26
CA ALA A 18 -6.94 -53.02 19.51
C ALA A 18 -7.17 -54.54 19.39
N THR A 19 -6.49 -55.28 20.24
CA THR A 19 -6.76 -56.73 20.46
C THR A 19 -8.07 -56.87 21.23
N ALA A 20 -9.11 -57.31 20.58
CA ALA A 20 -10.35 -57.69 21.24
C ALA A 20 -10.23 -59.16 21.70
N CYS A 21 -10.44 -59.40 22.99
CA CYS A 21 -10.78 -60.72 23.52
C CYS A 21 -12.30 -60.98 23.28
N ASN A 22 -12.61 -62.12 22.66
CA ASN A 22 -13.95 -62.63 22.53
C ASN A 22 -14.63 -62.87 23.86
N ASN A 23 -15.89 -62.49 23.97
CA ASN A 23 -16.95 -63.39 24.46
C ASN A 23 -18.32 -62.91 23.95
N ASP A 24 -19.09 -63.90 23.56
CA ASP A 24 -20.40 -63.85 22.93
C ASP A 24 -21.43 -62.92 23.60
N ASP A 25 -22.14 -62.15 22.89
CA ASP A 25 -23.58 -62.19 22.57
C ASP A 25 -24.14 -60.82 22.10
N ASP A 26 -24.96 -60.93 21.11
CA ASP A 26 -25.99 -59.97 20.66
C ASP A 26 -25.49 -58.68 19.95
N GLY A 27 -25.62 -58.70 18.62
CA GLY A 27 -25.28 -57.59 17.73
C GLY A 27 -26.20 -56.38 17.88
N THR A 28 -25.81 -55.45 18.73
CA THR A 28 -26.21 -54.07 18.62
C THR A 28 -25.05 -53.29 18.00
N VAL A 29 -25.18 -52.94 16.73
CA VAL A 29 -24.38 -51.89 16.13
C VAL A 29 -24.67 -50.64 16.96
N VAL A 30 -23.71 -50.23 17.80
CA VAL A 30 -23.77 -48.91 18.43
C VAL A 30 -23.58 -47.91 17.29
N VAL A 31 -24.67 -47.43 16.74
CA VAL A 31 -24.67 -46.22 15.93
C VAL A 31 -24.33 -45.11 16.93
N VAL A 32 -23.11 -44.58 16.85
CA VAL A 32 -22.77 -43.36 17.57
C VAL A 32 -23.61 -42.27 16.91
N GLU A 33 -24.68 -41.86 17.59
CA GLU A 33 -25.47 -40.73 17.11
C GLU A 33 -24.57 -39.46 17.14
N PRO A 34 -24.58 -38.67 16.06
CA PRO A 34 -23.80 -37.44 16.01
C PRO A 34 -24.26 -36.50 17.13
N THR A 35 -23.31 -36.03 17.90
CA THR A 35 -23.56 -35.07 19.00
C THR A 35 -23.24 -33.66 18.50
N CYS A 36 -24.19 -33.02 17.87
CA CYS A 36 -24.09 -31.76 17.15
C CYS A 36 -23.67 -30.52 18.02
N ASN A 37 -23.03 -30.69 19.16
CA ASN A 37 -22.58 -29.62 20.05
C ASN A 37 -21.54 -30.11 21.06
N ASP A 38 -20.69 -31.04 20.69
CA ASP A 38 -19.65 -31.58 21.60
C ASP A 38 -18.23 -31.13 21.26
N GLY A 39 -18.07 -30.33 20.19
CA GLY A 39 -16.79 -29.80 19.74
C GLY A 39 -15.91 -30.85 19.05
N ILE A 40 -16.45 -31.99 18.63
CA ILE A 40 -15.70 -33.09 18.01
C ILE A 40 -16.41 -33.54 16.75
N MET A 41 -15.73 -33.56 15.62
CA MET A 41 -16.24 -34.11 14.38
C MET A 41 -16.39 -35.62 14.50
N ASN A 42 -17.65 -36.12 14.59
CA ASN A 42 -17.98 -37.52 14.77
C ASN A 42 -19.25 -37.93 14.00
N GLY A 43 -19.59 -39.21 14.00
CA GLY A 43 -20.80 -39.72 13.29
C GLY A 43 -20.68 -39.51 11.77
N ASP A 44 -21.66 -38.84 11.17
CA ASP A 44 -21.73 -38.51 9.74
C ASP A 44 -21.51 -37.00 9.48
N GLU A 45 -20.97 -36.28 10.45
CA GLU A 45 -20.64 -34.86 10.32
C GLU A 45 -19.61 -34.62 9.22
N THR A 46 -19.75 -33.50 8.51
CA THR A 46 -18.79 -33.03 7.50
C THR A 46 -17.92 -31.88 7.98
N GLY A 47 -18.18 -31.38 9.20
CA GLY A 47 -17.41 -30.43 9.97
C GLY A 47 -17.69 -30.63 11.46
N VAL A 48 -16.93 -30.01 12.35
CA VAL A 48 -17.15 -30.09 13.81
C VAL A 48 -18.55 -29.59 14.14
N ASP A 49 -19.37 -30.41 14.76
CA ASP A 49 -20.76 -30.14 15.17
C ASP A 49 -21.70 -29.72 14.02
N CYS A 50 -21.38 -30.06 12.77
CA CYS A 50 -22.21 -29.69 11.62
C CYS A 50 -22.07 -30.61 10.42
N GLY A 51 -23.07 -30.60 9.52
CA GLY A 51 -23.16 -31.50 8.37
C GLY A 51 -23.79 -32.85 8.70
N GLY A 52 -24.04 -33.68 7.71
CA GLY A 52 -24.68 -34.99 7.90
C GLY A 52 -26.05 -34.85 8.54
N SER A 53 -26.30 -35.56 9.65
CA SER A 53 -27.54 -35.47 10.43
C SER A 53 -27.58 -34.28 11.37
N CYS A 54 -26.47 -33.59 11.61
CA CYS A 54 -26.43 -32.26 12.22
C CYS A 54 -26.87 -31.21 11.21
N GLY A 55 -27.20 -30.01 11.64
CA GLY A 55 -27.55 -28.93 10.69
C GLY A 55 -26.42 -28.68 9.69
N PRO A 56 -26.72 -28.12 8.50
CA PRO A 56 -25.68 -27.84 7.53
C PRO A 56 -24.58 -27.01 8.20
N CYS A 57 -23.31 -27.34 7.91
CA CYS A 57 -22.21 -26.46 8.31
C CYS A 57 -22.53 -25.07 7.80
N GLU A 58 -22.58 -24.11 8.69
CA GLU A 58 -22.57 -22.73 8.21
C GLU A 58 -21.32 -22.62 7.34
N VAL A 59 -21.52 -22.42 6.06
CA VAL A 59 -20.49 -21.83 5.23
C VAL A 59 -20.32 -20.45 5.88
N ILE A 60 -19.30 -20.31 6.70
CA ILE A 60 -18.83 -18.99 7.08
C ILE A 60 -18.39 -18.38 5.74
N SER A 61 -19.37 -17.83 5.02
CA SER A 61 -19.06 -16.83 4.03
C SER A 61 -18.42 -15.74 4.85
N ASN A 62 -17.11 -15.66 4.77
CA ASN A 62 -16.33 -14.60 5.40
C ASN A 62 -17.02 -13.28 5.02
N PRO A 63 -17.77 -12.61 5.93
CA PRO A 63 -18.69 -11.53 5.54
C PRO A 63 -17.94 -10.28 5.07
N GLY A 64 -16.68 -10.40 4.78
CA GLY A 64 -15.82 -9.33 4.36
C GLY A 64 -15.02 -9.59 3.11
N ARG A 65 -14.93 -10.82 2.62
CA ARG A 65 -14.17 -11.09 1.40
C ARG A 65 -14.94 -10.60 0.17
N ARG A 66 -14.36 -9.65 -0.55
CA ARG A 66 -14.80 -9.26 -1.87
C ARG A 66 -14.00 -10.04 -2.90
N ALA A 67 -14.69 -10.72 -3.79
CA ALA A 67 -14.12 -11.40 -4.93
C ALA A 67 -14.92 -10.95 -6.15
N ASP A 68 -14.62 -9.73 -6.59
CA ASP A 68 -15.31 -9.08 -7.70
C ASP A 68 -14.33 -8.80 -8.84
N LEU A 69 -14.82 -8.94 -10.07
CA LEU A 69 -14.12 -8.51 -11.27
C LEU A 69 -14.65 -7.15 -11.71
N TYR A 70 -13.77 -6.21 -11.93
CA TYR A 70 -14.08 -4.91 -12.51
C TYR A 70 -13.51 -4.84 -13.91
N VAL A 71 -14.34 -4.50 -14.90
CA VAL A 71 -13.94 -4.47 -16.31
C VAL A 71 -14.33 -3.13 -16.91
N THR A 72 -13.37 -2.46 -17.56
CA THR A 72 -13.62 -1.23 -18.31
C THR A 72 -14.05 -1.51 -19.74
N ASN A 73 -14.63 -0.50 -20.38
CA ASN A 73 -15.07 -0.57 -21.75
C ASN A 73 -14.48 0.58 -22.59
N ASN A 74 -13.93 0.23 -23.74
CA ASN A 74 -13.22 1.17 -24.61
C ASN A 74 -14.12 1.93 -25.62
N THR A 75 -15.43 1.76 -25.58
CA THR A 75 -16.38 2.47 -26.48
C THR A 75 -17.47 3.24 -25.78
N ASP A 76 -17.75 2.96 -24.51
CA ASP A 76 -18.72 3.71 -23.71
C ASP A 76 -18.17 4.19 -22.37
N GLY A 77 -16.94 3.77 -22.02
CA GLY A 77 -16.24 4.16 -20.81
C GLY A 77 -16.87 3.65 -19.51
N ASN A 78 -17.87 2.81 -19.59
CA ASN A 78 -18.54 2.23 -18.43
C ASN A 78 -17.63 1.22 -17.71
N ILE A 79 -17.94 0.97 -16.44
CA ILE A 79 -17.30 -0.05 -15.62
C ILE A 79 -18.32 -1.12 -15.31
N PHE A 80 -17.98 -2.36 -15.59
CA PHE A 80 -18.81 -3.52 -15.35
C PHE A 80 -18.22 -4.33 -14.19
N LYS A 81 -19.07 -4.68 -13.24
CA LYS A 81 -18.71 -5.51 -12.09
C LYS A 81 -19.33 -6.88 -12.26
N TYR A 82 -18.51 -7.93 -12.18
CA TYR A 82 -18.92 -9.33 -12.23
C TYR A 82 -18.52 -10.06 -10.97
N SER A 83 -19.24 -11.15 -10.65
CA SER A 83 -18.78 -12.14 -9.68
C SER A 83 -17.65 -12.99 -10.28
N ILE A 84 -16.95 -13.74 -9.44
CA ILE A 84 -15.92 -14.71 -9.87
C ILE A 84 -16.48 -15.86 -10.69
N SER A 85 -17.80 -16.09 -10.63
CA SER A 85 -18.53 -17.07 -11.47
C SER A 85 -18.99 -16.47 -12.82
N GLY A 86 -18.73 -15.18 -13.05
CA GLY A 86 -19.10 -14.48 -14.28
C GLY A 86 -20.52 -13.90 -14.27
N ASP A 87 -21.23 -13.91 -13.13
CA ASP A 87 -22.53 -13.26 -13.06
C ASP A 87 -22.36 -11.72 -13.11
N SER A 88 -23.12 -11.07 -13.99
CA SER A 88 -23.13 -9.61 -14.05
C SER A 88 -23.83 -9.05 -12.82
N LEU A 89 -23.09 -8.30 -12.00
CA LEU A 89 -23.58 -7.73 -10.74
C LEU A 89 -24.06 -6.29 -10.93
N VAL A 90 -23.21 -5.44 -11.49
CA VAL A 90 -23.46 -3.99 -11.57
C VAL A 90 -22.83 -3.39 -12.82
N THR A 91 -23.49 -2.38 -13.37
CA THR A 91 -22.91 -1.48 -14.38
C THR A 91 -22.87 -0.06 -13.83
N TYR A 92 -21.69 0.52 -13.77
CA TYR A 92 -21.49 1.93 -13.47
C TYR A 92 -21.32 2.71 -14.77
N THR A 93 -22.25 3.62 -15.03
CA THR A 93 -22.14 4.57 -16.15
C THR A 93 -21.31 5.75 -15.69
N THR A 94 -20.19 6.00 -16.35
CA THR A 94 -19.26 7.08 -16.04
C THR A 94 -19.38 8.26 -17.02
N SER A 95 -18.64 9.33 -16.76
CA SER A 95 -18.51 10.44 -17.72
C SER A 95 -17.52 10.15 -18.87
N SER A 96 -16.69 9.11 -18.71
CA SER A 96 -15.79 8.65 -19.77
C SER A 96 -16.57 8.00 -20.89
N THR A 97 -16.14 8.18 -22.13
CA THR A 97 -16.71 7.50 -23.30
C THR A 97 -15.77 6.45 -23.88
N ALA A 98 -14.59 6.29 -23.32
CA ALA A 98 -13.61 5.24 -23.60
C ALA A 98 -12.64 5.15 -22.42
N ALA A 99 -12.41 3.95 -21.91
CA ALA A 99 -11.53 3.73 -20.76
C ALA A 99 -10.69 2.46 -20.91
N GLU A 100 -9.50 2.52 -20.35
CA GLU A 100 -8.59 1.39 -20.10
C GLU A 100 -8.00 1.58 -18.69
N GLY A 101 -7.27 0.63 -18.16
CA GLY A 101 -6.66 0.71 -16.83
C GLY A 101 -7.69 0.91 -15.70
N ILE A 102 -7.75 -0.02 -14.78
CA ILE A 102 -8.70 0.02 -13.67
C ILE A 102 -8.08 -0.55 -12.41
N HIS A 103 -8.39 0.08 -11.28
CA HIS A 103 -8.00 -0.41 -9.97
C HIS A 103 -9.14 -0.15 -8.98
N TYR A 104 -9.38 -1.09 -8.09
CA TYR A 104 -10.30 -0.91 -6.97
C TYR A 104 -9.56 -1.12 -5.65
N ASP A 105 -9.55 -0.08 -4.84
CA ASP A 105 -9.08 -0.10 -3.46
C ASP A 105 -10.28 -0.33 -2.55
N ALA A 106 -10.41 -1.55 -2.00
CA ALA A 106 -11.55 -1.89 -1.17
C ALA A 106 -11.45 -1.25 0.22
N GLU A 107 -10.26 -0.95 0.71
CA GLU A 107 -10.08 -0.31 2.00
C GLU A 107 -10.72 1.08 2.02
N SER A 108 -10.45 1.89 1.01
CA SER A 108 -11.06 3.22 0.87
C SER A 108 -12.38 3.23 0.06
N ASP A 109 -12.85 2.05 -0.40
CA ASP A 109 -13.98 1.92 -1.36
C ASP A 109 -13.83 2.87 -2.54
N LEU A 110 -12.64 2.87 -3.14
CA LEU A 110 -12.25 3.77 -4.22
C LEU A 110 -11.99 3.01 -5.51
N LEU A 111 -12.77 3.31 -6.53
CA LEU A 111 -12.59 2.80 -7.88
C LEU A 111 -11.88 3.85 -8.72
N VAL A 112 -10.78 3.50 -9.37
CA VAL A 112 -9.99 4.42 -10.21
C VAL A 112 -9.91 3.88 -11.62
N GLN A 113 -10.21 4.73 -12.60
CA GLN A 113 -10.27 4.41 -14.02
C GLN A 113 -9.36 5.34 -14.83
N ALA A 114 -8.56 4.78 -15.72
CA ALA A 114 -7.83 5.56 -16.71
C ALA A 114 -8.76 5.90 -17.90
N SER A 115 -9.26 7.14 -17.92
CA SER A 115 -10.15 7.64 -18.96
C SER A 115 -9.37 8.00 -20.21
N ARG A 116 -9.58 7.25 -21.30
CA ARG A 116 -8.99 7.57 -22.61
C ARG A 116 -9.64 8.76 -23.29
N SER A 117 -10.93 8.97 -23.05
CA SER A 117 -11.64 10.11 -23.61
C SER A 117 -11.41 11.40 -22.82
N GLY A 118 -11.20 11.28 -21.50
CA GLY A 118 -10.86 12.39 -20.60
C GLY A 118 -9.37 12.70 -20.53
N LEU A 119 -8.51 11.75 -20.91
CA LEU A 119 -7.04 11.84 -20.82
C LEU A 119 -6.55 12.06 -19.39
N MET A 120 -7.20 11.38 -18.41
CA MET A 120 -6.96 11.57 -16.99
C MET A 120 -7.28 10.29 -16.21
N LEU A 121 -6.89 10.22 -14.93
CA LEU A 121 -7.47 9.29 -13.98
C LEU A 121 -8.74 9.91 -13.39
N ASP A 122 -9.80 9.13 -13.36
CA ASP A 122 -11.06 9.44 -12.69
C ASP A 122 -11.25 8.51 -11.50
N ALA A 123 -11.49 9.05 -10.31
CA ALA A 123 -11.71 8.32 -9.08
C ALA A 123 -13.17 8.45 -8.62
N TYR A 124 -13.74 7.33 -8.18
CA TYR A 124 -15.15 7.19 -7.77
C TYR A 124 -15.18 6.54 -6.38
N ALA A 125 -15.55 7.30 -5.36
CA ALA A 125 -15.64 6.82 -3.98
C ALA A 125 -17.03 6.25 -3.66
N GLY A 126 -17.09 5.28 -2.72
CA GLY A 126 -18.33 4.73 -2.19
C GLY A 126 -19.11 3.87 -3.19
N THR A 127 -18.43 3.20 -4.12
CA THR A 127 -19.10 2.43 -5.19
C THR A 127 -19.60 1.08 -4.75
N SER A 128 -19.06 0.51 -3.68
CA SER A 128 -19.31 -0.88 -3.26
C SER A 128 -20.76 -1.19 -2.93
N THR A 129 -21.49 -0.21 -2.43
CA THR A 129 -22.90 -0.35 -2.01
C THR A 129 -23.91 0.03 -3.11
N LEU A 130 -23.43 0.53 -4.26
CA LEU A 130 -24.27 0.97 -5.34
C LEU A 130 -24.71 -0.21 -6.23
N GLY A 131 -25.98 -0.17 -6.67
CA GLY A 131 -26.47 -0.96 -7.81
C GLY A 131 -26.10 -0.29 -9.14
N ASN A 132 -26.76 -0.70 -10.22
CA ASN A 132 -26.62 -0.05 -11.53
C ASN A 132 -26.91 1.46 -11.40
N ALA A 133 -25.91 2.29 -11.69
CA ALA A 133 -25.99 3.73 -11.47
C ALA A 133 -25.11 4.51 -12.44
N THR A 134 -25.47 5.77 -12.67
CA THR A 134 -24.52 6.77 -13.14
C THR A 134 -23.74 7.26 -11.93
N ILE A 135 -22.42 7.08 -11.96
CA ILE A 135 -21.51 7.54 -10.90
C ILE A 135 -20.81 8.82 -11.34
N ASN A 136 -20.68 9.75 -10.43
CA ASN A 136 -19.95 10.98 -10.66
C ASN A 136 -18.53 10.83 -10.14
N THR A 137 -17.58 11.41 -10.85
CA THR A 137 -16.19 11.49 -10.42
C THR A 137 -16.10 12.22 -9.09
N SER A 138 -15.47 11.63 -8.10
CA SER A 138 -15.21 12.24 -6.79
C SER A 138 -14.03 13.21 -6.89
N PHE A 139 -12.97 12.81 -7.59
CA PHE A 139 -11.82 13.63 -7.94
C PHE A 139 -11.09 13.04 -9.16
N SER A 140 -10.27 13.83 -9.83
CA SER A 140 -9.52 13.42 -11.02
C SER A 140 -8.13 14.04 -11.03
N THR A 141 -7.24 13.51 -11.87
CA THR A 141 -6.01 14.21 -12.26
C THR A 141 -6.31 15.34 -13.24
N PHE A 142 -5.31 16.13 -13.60
CA PHE A 142 -5.40 16.96 -14.80
C PHE A 142 -5.40 16.08 -16.07
N ALA A 143 -5.87 16.65 -17.17
CA ALA A 143 -5.93 15.96 -18.47
C ALA A 143 -4.57 16.06 -19.18
N ASP A 144 -3.56 15.36 -18.67
CA ASP A 144 -2.17 15.37 -19.13
C ASP A 144 -1.72 14.04 -19.77
N LEU A 145 -2.59 13.02 -19.79
CA LEU A 145 -2.38 11.78 -20.54
C LEU A 145 -2.65 11.97 -22.03
N ASN A 146 -2.14 11.08 -22.88
CA ASN A 146 -2.38 11.10 -24.33
C ASN A 146 -3.12 9.83 -24.79
N SER A 147 -2.63 8.67 -24.42
CA SER A 147 -3.27 7.39 -24.75
C SER A 147 -3.02 6.38 -23.63
N PRO A 148 -3.65 6.58 -22.46
CA PRO A 148 -3.47 5.68 -21.33
C PRO A 148 -3.92 4.26 -21.68
N ARG A 149 -3.18 3.26 -21.16
CA ARG A 149 -3.44 1.84 -21.40
C ARG A 149 -3.73 1.10 -20.11
N GLU A 150 -2.80 1.08 -19.17
CA GLU A 150 -2.93 0.31 -17.96
C GLU A 150 -2.63 1.16 -16.73
N LEU A 151 -3.13 0.72 -15.60
CA LEU A 151 -2.97 1.34 -14.30
C LEU A 151 -2.42 0.31 -13.31
N ALA A 152 -1.22 0.55 -12.78
CA ALA A 152 -0.65 -0.24 -11.70
C ALA A 152 -0.51 0.61 -10.45
N VAL A 153 -0.84 0.05 -9.29
CA VAL A 153 -0.83 0.76 -8.01
C VAL A 153 0.16 0.11 -7.05
N SER A 154 0.93 0.93 -6.36
CA SER A 154 1.83 0.50 -5.28
C SER A 154 1.77 1.51 -4.14
N GLY A 155 1.11 1.14 -3.05
CA GLY A 155 0.74 2.07 -1.99
C GLY A 155 -0.12 3.21 -2.55
N ASP A 156 0.24 4.45 -2.23
CA ASP A 156 -0.45 5.63 -2.77
C ASP A 156 0.02 6.06 -4.17
N TYR A 157 0.94 5.32 -4.80
CA TYR A 157 1.43 5.63 -6.14
C TYR A 157 0.59 4.93 -7.21
N TYR A 158 0.06 5.71 -8.13
CA TYR A 158 -0.72 5.28 -9.28
C TYR A 158 0.09 5.51 -10.54
N VAL A 159 0.51 4.43 -11.19
CA VAL A 159 1.35 4.49 -12.39
C VAL A 159 0.49 4.18 -13.61
N VAL A 160 0.48 5.08 -14.57
CA VAL A 160 -0.22 4.90 -15.84
C VAL A 160 0.78 4.69 -16.95
N SER A 161 0.63 3.60 -17.72
CA SER A 161 1.34 3.43 -18.98
C SER A 161 0.62 4.20 -20.09
N ASP A 162 1.32 5.11 -20.75
CA ASP A 162 0.79 5.88 -21.89
C ASP A 162 1.48 5.46 -23.19
N ASN A 163 0.72 4.81 -24.06
CA ASN A 163 1.23 4.33 -25.36
C ASN A 163 1.39 5.46 -26.38
N GLY A 164 0.65 6.55 -26.24
CA GLY A 164 0.70 7.66 -27.20
C GLY A 164 1.99 8.45 -27.17
N GLU A 165 2.59 8.55 -26.00
CA GLU A 165 3.87 9.26 -25.78
C GLU A 165 5.01 8.35 -25.34
N ASN A 166 4.74 7.05 -25.11
CA ASN A 166 5.69 6.10 -24.55
C ASN A 166 6.21 6.57 -23.20
N LYS A 167 5.30 6.87 -22.27
CA LYS A 167 5.62 7.41 -20.95
C LYS A 167 4.94 6.62 -19.84
N PHE A 168 5.56 6.65 -18.66
CA PHE A 168 4.85 6.44 -17.42
C PHE A 168 4.52 7.80 -16.81
N PHE A 169 3.25 7.96 -16.42
CA PHE A 169 2.82 9.04 -15.54
C PHE A 169 2.65 8.47 -14.14
N VAL A 170 3.36 9.03 -13.18
CA VAL A 170 3.34 8.58 -11.79
C VAL A 170 2.61 9.63 -10.98
N TYR A 171 1.43 9.27 -10.49
CA TYR A 171 0.64 10.11 -9.60
C TYR A 171 0.75 9.61 -8.17
N TYR A 172 0.70 10.52 -7.23
CA TYR A 172 0.58 10.22 -5.82
C TYR A 172 -0.79 10.64 -5.32
N LYS A 173 -1.49 9.71 -4.64
CA LYS A 173 -2.80 9.95 -4.05
C LYS A 173 -2.64 10.47 -2.63
N THR A 174 -3.26 11.58 -2.32
CA THR A 174 -3.35 12.11 -0.97
C THR A 174 -4.81 12.43 -0.67
N GLY A 175 -5.43 11.66 0.22
CA GLY A 175 -6.85 11.81 0.54
C GLY A 175 -7.72 11.75 -0.72
N THR A 176 -8.33 12.87 -1.09
CA THR A 176 -9.23 13.01 -2.26
C THR A 176 -8.60 13.74 -3.43
N SER A 177 -7.28 13.66 -3.61
CA SER A 177 -6.57 14.30 -4.71
C SER A 177 -5.46 13.43 -5.27
N PHE A 178 -5.12 13.65 -6.55
CA PHE A 178 -3.93 13.12 -7.19
C PHE A 178 -2.97 14.27 -7.51
N SER A 179 -1.69 14.06 -7.27
CA SER A 179 -0.62 14.96 -7.69
C SER A 179 0.29 14.22 -8.67
N LEU A 180 0.58 14.80 -9.84
CA LEU A 180 1.55 14.24 -10.77
C LEU A 180 2.96 14.42 -10.19
N TYR A 181 3.65 13.29 -9.95
CA TYR A 181 4.99 13.30 -9.35
C TYR A 181 6.08 13.19 -10.40
N TYR A 182 5.91 12.26 -11.35
CA TYR A 182 6.92 12.03 -12.38
C TYR A 182 6.28 11.79 -13.72
N THR A 183 6.95 12.28 -14.77
CA THR A 183 6.72 11.93 -16.16
C THR A 183 7.98 11.29 -16.73
N ILE A 184 7.91 9.98 -16.98
CA ILE A 184 9.08 9.16 -17.31
C ILE A 184 8.97 8.70 -18.75
N GLU A 185 9.91 9.11 -19.60
CA GLU A 185 9.99 8.69 -21.00
C GLU A 185 10.63 7.31 -21.14
N ILE A 186 10.01 6.42 -21.93
CA ILE A 186 10.45 5.05 -22.15
C ILE A 186 10.81 4.87 -23.63
N PRO A 187 11.92 4.17 -23.96
CA PRO A 187 12.42 4.07 -25.34
C PRO A 187 11.66 3.08 -26.23
N PHE A 188 10.47 2.61 -25.81
CA PHE A 188 9.62 1.68 -26.54
C PHE A 188 8.15 1.93 -26.26
N GLN A 189 7.27 1.35 -27.08
CA GLN A 189 5.82 1.46 -26.88
C GLN A 189 5.39 0.59 -25.69
N LEU A 190 4.56 1.18 -24.82
CA LEU A 190 4.03 0.56 -23.62
C LEU A 190 2.60 0.05 -23.83
N TRP A 191 2.23 -0.99 -23.05
CA TRP A 191 0.83 -1.37 -22.87
C TRP A 191 0.58 -1.73 -21.41
N GLY A 192 0.47 -3.02 -21.07
CA GLY A 192 0.24 -3.48 -19.71
C GLY A 192 1.41 -3.24 -18.78
N ILE A 193 1.10 -2.99 -17.52
CA ILE A 193 2.06 -2.85 -16.42
C ILE A 193 1.55 -3.53 -15.15
N THR A 194 2.44 -4.08 -14.35
CA THR A 194 2.14 -4.62 -13.02
C THR A 194 3.34 -4.51 -12.10
N PHE A 195 3.09 -4.40 -10.80
CA PHE A 195 4.16 -4.45 -9.81
C PHE A 195 4.50 -5.88 -9.38
N LYS A 196 5.79 -6.17 -9.24
CA LYS A 196 6.34 -7.32 -8.51
C LYS A 196 7.16 -6.78 -7.35
N GLY A 197 6.57 -6.67 -6.18
CA GLY A 197 7.20 -5.95 -5.08
C GLY A 197 7.47 -4.49 -5.47
N ASN A 198 8.73 -4.08 -5.39
CA ASN A 198 9.14 -2.72 -5.77
C ASN A 198 9.46 -2.56 -7.26
N ASP A 199 9.51 -3.65 -8.01
CA ASP A 199 9.83 -3.63 -9.43
C ASP A 199 8.57 -3.44 -10.28
N LEU A 200 8.61 -2.54 -11.25
CA LEU A 200 7.54 -2.40 -12.25
C LEU A 200 7.90 -3.25 -13.47
N SER A 201 7.02 -4.20 -13.78
CA SER A 201 7.06 -4.98 -15.01
C SER A 201 6.18 -4.33 -16.06
N ALA A 202 6.68 -4.21 -17.29
CA ALA A 202 5.97 -3.57 -18.40
C ALA A 202 6.05 -4.42 -19.67
N VAL A 203 4.94 -4.51 -20.37
CA VAL A 203 4.85 -5.10 -21.69
C VAL A 203 5.45 -4.14 -22.72
N VAL A 204 6.31 -4.65 -23.57
CA VAL A 204 6.82 -3.92 -24.74
C VAL A 204 5.88 -4.20 -25.91
N ASP A 205 5.03 -3.22 -26.24
CA ASP A 205 4.07 -3.37 -27.33
C ASP A 205 4.75 -3.68 -28.68
N ASN A 206 4.03 -4.35 -29.55
CA ASN A 206 4.54 -4.87 -30.83
C ASN A 206 5.70 -5.86 -30.71
N SER A 207 5.89 -6.47 -29.57
CA SER A 207 6.87 -7.51 -29.31
C SER A 207 6.34 -8.58 -28.35
N SER A 208 7.18 -9.54 -28.01
CA SER A 208 6.96 -10.54 -26.96
C SER A 208 7.80 -10.27 -25.72
N ASP A 209 8.31 -9.06 -25.55
CA ASP A 209 9.26 -8.77 -24.49
C ASP A 209 8.58 -8.26 -23.23
N LEU A 210 9.12 -8.68 -22.10
CA LEU A 210 8.86 -8.16 -20.77
C LEU A 210 10.03 -7.30 -20.33
N ALA A 211 9.78 -6.04 -20.02
CA ALA A 211 10.74 -5.11 -19.47
C ALA A 211 10.51 -4.93 -17.96
N VAL A 212 11.57 -4.90 -17.16
CA VAL A 212 11.50 -4.69 -15.71
C VAL A 212 12.30 -3.46 -15.33
N PHE A 213 11.72 -2.63 -14.51
CA PHE A 213 12.30 -1.43 -13.92
C PHE A 213 12.45 -1.67 -12.42
N SER A 214 13.66 -2.01 -11.98
CA SER A 214 13.93 -2.37 -10.59
C SER A 214 13.80 -1.17 -9.65
N ASN A 215 13.15 -1.40 -8.49
CA ASN A 215 12.86 -0.36 -7.49
C ASN A 215 12.25 0.89 -8.13
N PHE A 216 11.21 0.68 -8.94
CA PHE A 216 10.69 1.69 -9.86
C PHE A 216 10.39 3.02 -9.21
N ILE A 217 9.57 3.04 -8.15
CA ILE A 217 9.18 4.30 -7.49
C ILE A 217 10.39 4.99 -6.85
N ALA A 218 11.29 4.22 -6.22
CA ALA A 218 12.51 4.78 -5.61
C ALA A 218 13.48 5.38 -6.62
N ASN A 219 13.48 4.86 -7.86
CA ASN A 219 14.35 5.32 -8.95
C ASN A 219 13.62 6.27 -9.93
N ALA A 220 12.32 6.54 -9.71
CA ALA A 220 11.53 7.40 -10.57
C ALA A 220 12.05 8.84 -10.53
N ILE A 221 12.30 9.39 -11.71
CA ILE A 221 12.69 10.80 -11.94
C ILE A 221 12.09 11.27 -13.25
N ASP A 222 11.83 12.56 -13.39
CA ASP A 222 11.45 13.13 -14.67
C ASP A 222 12.53 12.91 -15.74
N GLY A 223 12.12 12.53 -16.93
CA GLY A 223 13.02 12.28 -18.07
C GLY A 223 13.03 10.84 -18.51
N THR A 224 14.13 10.40 -19.13
CA THR A 224 14.21 9.08 -19.76
C THR A 224 14.69 8.02 -18.78
N MET A 225 13.96 6.91 -18.65
CA MET A 225 14.35 5.73 -17.88
C MET A 225 14.52 4.52 -18.81
N MET A 226 15.60 3.77 -18.58
CA MET A 226 15.83 2.48 -19.25
C MET A 226 15.42 1.34 -18.31
N PRO A 227 14.87 0.24 -18.84
CA PRO A 227 14.63 -0.93 -18.02
C PRO A 227 15.95 -1.51 -17.49
N SER A 228 15.93 -2.03 -16.29
CA SER A 228 17.05 -2.77 -15.70
C SER A 228 17.26 -4.13 -16.35
N LYS A 229 16.19 -4.72 -16.90
CA LYS A 229 16.22 -6.00 -17.62
C LYS A 229 15.10 -6.03 -18.65
N ARG A 230 15.37 -6.59 -19.84
CA ARG A 230 14.37 -6.88 -20.86
C ARG A 230 14.59 -8.31 -21.37
N VAL A 231 13.55 -9.13 -21.35
CA VAL A 231 13.59 -10.56 -21.69
C VAL A 231 12.51 -10.86 -22.70
N THR A 232 12.84 -11.62 -23.74
CA THR A 232 11.88 -12.11 -24.71
C THR A 232 11.14 -13.34 -24.14
N ILE A 233 9.81 -13.35 -24.16
CA ILE A 233 8.99 -14.50 -23.76
C ILE A 233 8.68 -15.32 -25.00
N GLU A 234 9.36 -16.46 -25.14
CA GLU A 234 9.24 -17.31 -26.33
C GLU A 234 7.81 -17.85 -26.47
N GLY A 235 7.27 -17.85 -27.69
CA GLY A 235 5.93 -18.36 -28.00
C GLY A 235 4.84 -17.28 -27.99
N ILE A 236 5.06 -16.12 -27.41
CA ILE A 236 4.20 -14.94 -27.56
C ILE A 236 4.47 -14.28 -28.94
N VAL A 237 3.43 -13.93 -29.65
CA VAL A 237 3.50 -13.14 -30.88
C VAL A 237 3.51 -11.65 -30.57
N ARG A 238 2.56 -11.20 -29.75
CA ARG A 238 2.45 -9.84 -29.29
C ARG A 238 1.69 -9.79 -27.98
N THR A 239 2.26 -9.19 -26.96
CA THR A 239 1.66 -9.10 -25.63
C THR A 239 1.04 -7.74 -25.36
N HIS A 240 -0.08 -7.70 -24.61
CA HIS A 240 -0.72 -6.49 -24.14
C HIS A 240 -0.93 -6.49 -22.63
N GLY A 241 -1.67 -7.46 -22.08
CA GLY A 241 -1.95 -7.55 -20.64
C GLY A 241 -0.95 -8.41 -19.89
N LEU A 242 -0.74 -8.08 -18.63
CA LEU A 242 0.01 -8.93 -17.70
C LEU A 242 -0.48 -8.72 -16.26
N THR A 243 -0.33 -9.77 -15.46
CA THR A 243 -0.56 -9.71 -14.01
C THR A 243 0.46 -10.58 -13.27
N TYR A 244 0.81 -10.20 -12.05
CA TYR A 244 1.71 -10.96 -11.19
C TYR A 244 1.07 -11.24 -9.83
N SER A 245 1.12 -12.50 -9.40
CA SER A 245 0.74 -12.92 -8.06
C SER A 245 2.00 -13.15 -7.21
N GLY A 246 2.16 -12.38 -6.16
CA GLY A 246 3.28 -12.55 -5.23
C GLY A 246 3.12 -13.76 -4.32
N SER A 247 1.89 -14.18 -3.98
CA SER A 247 1.62 -15.36 -3.15
C SER A 247 2.01 -16.66 -3.84
N ASP A 248 1.78 -16.76 -5.16
CA ASP A 248 2.02 -17.95 -5.94
C ASP A 248 3.30 -17.87 -6.78
N ASP A 249 3.94 -16.70 -6.81
CA ASP A 249 5.08 -16.39 -7.68
C ASP A 249 4.79 -16.68 -9.15
N VAL A 250 3.61 -16.25 -9.63
CA VAL A 250 3.11 -16.50 -10.99
C VAL A 250 3.01 -15.19 -11.76
N MET A 251 3.61 -15.15 -12.95
CA MET A 251 3.39 -14.11 -13.95
C MET A 251 2.50 -14.66 -15.07
N ILE A 252 1.46 -13.92 -15.43
CA ILE A 252 0.58 -14.28 -16.55
C ILE A 252 0.63 -13.14 -17.57
N MET A 253 0.81 -13.49 -18.85
CA MET A 253 0.89 -12.54 -19.96
C MET A 253 -0.06 -12.95 -21.07
N THR A 254 -0.80 -12.01 -21.64
CA THR A 254 -1.63 -12.27 -22.81
C THR A 254 -0.81 -12.28 -24.09
N ASP A 255 -1.25 -13.07 -25.05
CA ASP A 255 -0.76 -13.07 -26.44
C ASP A 255 -1.94 -12.74 -27.36
N ILE A 256 -1.94 -11.55 -27.94
CA ILE A 256 -3.02 -11.14 -28.85
C ILE A 256 -2.88 -11.77 -30.26
N GLY A 257 -1.86 -12.59 -30.47
CA GLY A 257 -1.60 -13.21 -31.77
C GLY A 257 -1.28 -12.21 -32.86
N ALA A 258 -1.66 -12.54 -34.08
CA ALA A 258 -1.50 -11.63 -35.20
C ALA A 258 -2.64 -10.57 -35.20
N ALA A 259 -2.33 -9.30 -35.10
CA ALA A 259 -3.31 -8.22 -35.08
C ALA A 259 -4.32 -8.23 -36.28
N SER A 260 -4.02 -8.97 -37.33
CA SER A 260 -4.92 -9.18 -38.49
C SER A 260 -5.91 -10.33 -38.29
N ASN A 261 -5.75 -11.15 -37.25
CA ASN A 261 -6.67 -12.24 -36.88
C ASN A 261 -7.15 -12.02 -35.44
N ALA A 262 -8.28 -11.35 -35.26
CA ALA A 262 -8.87 -11.08 -33.96
C ALA A 262 -9.92 -12.11 -33.56
N THR A 263 -9.86 -13.35 -34.06
CA THR A 263 -10.93 -14.34 -33.83
C THR A 263 -10.51 -15.57 -33.03
N ASP A 264 -9.32 -16.12 -33.25
CA ASP A 264 -8.99 -17.45 -32.69
C ASP A 264 -7.48 -17.75 -32.52
N ASP A 265 -6.59 -16.79 -32.73
CA ASP A 265 -5.16 -16.99 -32.55
C ASP A 265 -4.56 -16.34 -31.28
N GLY A 266 -5.39 -15.73 -30.47
CA GLY A 266 -5.03 -15.24 -29.15
C GLY A 266 -4.81 -16.34 -28.11
N GLY A 267 -4.13 -15.97 -27.02
CA GLY A 267 -3.84 -16.87 -25.93
C GLY A 267 -3.30 -16.15 -24.71
N PHE A 268 -2.90 -16.91 -23.71
CA PHE A 268 -2.10 -16.41 -22.59
C PHE A 268 -1.04 -17.43 -22.17
N HIS A 269 -0.02 -16.94 -21.51
CA HIS A 269 1.11 -17.71 -21.00
C HIS A 269 1.20 -17.55 -19.49
N VAL A 270 1.29 -18.66 -18.77
CA VAL A 270 1.50 -18.71 -17.33
C VAL A 270 2.93 -19.14 -17.05
N ILE A 271 3.65 -18.35 -16.28
CA ILE A 271 5.01 -18.60 -15.84
C ILE A 271 4.99 -18.74 -14.32
N ASP A 272 4.91 -19.96 -13.85
CA ASP A 272 5.05 -20.33 -12.43
C ASP A 272 6.51 -20.25 -11.97
N ASP A 273 6.78 -20.17 -10.66
CA ASP A 273 8.12 -19.94 -10.12
C ASP A 273 8.85 -18.80 -10.85
N PHE A 274 8.08 -17.72 -11.13
CA PHE A 274 8.52 -16.64 -12.01
C PHE A 274 9.83 -16.00 -11.54
N SER A 275 9.95 -15.73 -10.25
CA SER A 275 11.16 -15.12 -9.67
C SER A 275 12.40 -15.98 -9.99
N THR A 276 12.33 -17.30 -9.70
CA THR A 276 13.44 -18.21 -9.96
C THR A 276 13.80 -18.29 -11.45
N LYS A 277 12.78 -18.40 -12.31
CA LYS A 277 12.97 -18.53 -13.77
C LYS A 277 13.50 -17.24 -14.39
N PHE A 278 12.92 -16.11 -14.00
CA PHE A 278 13.27 -14.81 -14.57
C PHE A 278 14.59 -14.27 -14.03
N ASP A 279 14.89 -14.47 -12.74
CA ASP A 279 16.14 -13.98 -12.14
C ASP A 279 17.38 -14.72 -12.67
N ALA A 280 17.22 -15.96 -13.13
CA ALA A 280 18.29 -16.72 -13.79
C ALA A 280 18.69 -16.18 -15.17
N LEU A 281 17.87 -15.31 -15.77
CA LEU A 281 18.11 -14.73 -17.09
C LEU A 281 18.84 -13.39 -16.98
N SER A 282 19.65 -13.09 -17.97
CA SER A 282 20.28 -11.79 -18.17
C SER A 282 19.45 -10.88 -19.09
N ASP A 283 19.79 -9.60 -19.13
CA ASP A 283 19.22 -8.66 -20.10
C ASP A 283 19.47 -9.14 -21.55
N GLY A 284 18.40 -9.17 -22.34
CA GLY A 284 18.39 -9.66 -23.72
C GLY A 284 18.24 -11.17 -23.88
N ASP A 285 18.11 -11.93 -22.78
CA ASP A 285 17.88 -13.38 -22.85
C ASP A 285 16.42 -13.71 -23.27
N VAL A 286 16.17 -14.99 -23.47
CA VAL A 286 14.88 -15.56 -23.85
C VAL A 286 14.41 -16.50 -22.76
N LEU A 287 13.19 -16.31 -22.25
CA LEU A 287 12.49 -17.27 -21.41
C LEU A 287 11.82 -18.31 -22.31
N PRO A 288 12.30 -19.57 -22.32
CA PRO A 288 11.86 -20.55 -23.30
C PRO A 288 10.43 -21.05 -23.03
N VAL A 289 9.73 -21.44 -24.08
CA VAL A 289 8.35 -21.97 -24.00
C VAL A 289 8.23 -23.18 -23.07
N SER A 290 9.32 -23.95 -22.89
CA SER A 290 9.34 -25.10 -21.97
C SER A 290 9.27 -24.72 -20.47
N MET A 291 9.38 -23.46 -20.14
CA MET A 291 9.23 -22.90 -18.78
C MET A 291 7.86 -22.26 -18.56
N GLN A 292 6.93 -22.46 -19.47
CA GLN A 292 5.63 -21.79 -19.49
C GLN A 292 4.50 -22.79 -19.71
N THR A 293 3.33 -22.51 -19.20
CA THR A 293 2.07 -23.16 -19.59
C THR A 293 1.33 -22.20 -20.52
N ARG A 294 1.09 -22.63 -21.77
CA ARG A 294 0.40 -21.82 -22.78
C ARG A 294 -1.02 -22.33 -22.99
N VAL A 295 -1.97 -21.39 -22.91
CA VAL A 295 -3.40 -21.66 -23.24
C VAL A 295 -3.75 -20.88 -24.49
N ALA A 296 -4.07 -21.60 -25.58
CA ALA A 296 -4.43 -21.01 -26.87
C ALA A 296 -5.13 -22.03 -27.77
N GLY A 297 -5.96 -21.55 -28.66
CA GLY A 297 -6.68 -22.35 -29.66
C GLY A 297 -8.14 -21.97 -29.76
N SER A 298 -8.84 -22.49 -30.75
CA SER A 298 -10.20 -22.06 -31.09
C SER A 298 -11.25 -22.28 -30.00
N SER A 299 -11.05 -23.23 -29.07
CA SER A 299 -11.97 -23.46 -27.97
C SER A 299 -11.80 -22.45 -26.83
N THR A 300 -10.70 -21.71 -26.79
CA THR A 300 -10.44 -20.71 -25.75
C THR A 300 -11.29 -19.45 -25.91
N LEU A 301 -11.87 -19.24 -27.09
CA LEU A 301 -12.62 -18.04 -27.48
C LEU A 301 -11.79 -16.74 -27.48
N MET A 302 -10.46 -16.86 -27.49
CA MET A 302 -9.55 -15.71 -27.49
C MET A 302 -9.08 -15.37 -28.92
N GLY A 303 -9.44 -14.18 -29.37
CA GLY A 303 -8.94 -13.61 -30.62
C GLY A 303 -7.96 -12.47 -30.35
N ASN A 304 -8.27 -11.61 -29.40
CA ASN A 304 -7.41 -10.50 -28.99
C ASN A 304 -7.57 -10.26 -27.48
N PRO A 305 -6.97 -11.14 -26.64
CA PRO A 305 -6.99 -10.99 -25.18
C PRO A 305 -6.12 -9.80 -24.78
N ILE A 306 -6.77 -8.73 -24.36
CA ILE A 306 -6.10 -7.43 -24.16
C ILE A 306 -5.57 -7.25 -22.74
N ASP A 307 -6.24 -7.86 -21.75
CA ASP A 307 -5.81 -7.77 -20.35
C ASP A 307 -6.16 -9.02 -19.56
N VAL A 308 -5.52 -9.20 -18.39
CA VAL A 308 -5.61 -10.40 -17.54
C VAL A 308 -5.57 -10.07 -16.06
N ALA A 309 -6.43 -10.74 -15.29
CA ALA A 309 -6.41 -10.74 -13.83
C ALA A 309 -6.34 -12.17 -13.31
N TYR A 310 -5.87 -12.35 -12.07
CA TYR A 310 -5.65 -13.65 -11.46
C TYR A 310 -6.14 -13.68 -10.01
N ASP A 311 -6.81 -14.76 -9.65
CA ASP A 311 -7.20 -15.07 -8.29
C ASP A 311 -6.25 -16.12 -7.70
N SER A 312 -5.38 -15.70 -6.80
CA SER A 312 -4.37 -16.56 -6.17
C SER A 312 -4.96 -17.62 -5.23
N GLU A 313 -6.20 -17.44 -4.73
CA GLU A 313 -6.81 -18.43 -3.85
C GLU A 313 -7.37 -19.62 -4.62
N THR A 314 -7.96 -19.35 -5.79
CA THR A 314 -8.60 -20.41 -6.59
C THR A 314 -7.76 -20.84 -7.78
N GLY A 315 -6.71 -20.09 -8.15
CA GLY A 315 -5.94 -20.29 -9.37
C GLY A 315 -6.68 -19.86 -10.63
N ALA A 316 -7.80 -19.16 -10.51
CA ALA A 316 -8.61 -18.74 -11.65
C ALA A 316 -7.97 -17.55 -12.38
N ILE A 317 -8.01 -17.62 -13.72
CA ILE A 317 -7.49 -16.60 -14.63
C ILE A 317 -8.65 -15.97 -15.36
N TYR A 318 -8.71 -14.63 -15.37
CA TYR A 318 -9.77 -13.85 -16.00
C TYR A 318 -9.18 -12.99 -17.12
N ILE A 319 -9.85 -12.98 -18.26
CA ILE A 319 -9.37 -12.33 -19.48
C ILE A 319 -10.41 -11.32 -19.97
N ALA A 320 -9.98 -10.07 -20.20
CA ALA A 320 -10.70 -9.12 -21.03
C ALA A 320 -10.32 -9.38 -22.50
N GLU A 321 -11.31 -9.79 -23.30
CA GLU A 321 -11.11 -10.21 -24.69
C GLU A 321 -11.86 -9.25 -25.64
N VAL A 322 -11.11 -8.38 -26.30
CA VAL A 322 -11.70 -7.32 -27.13
C VAL A 322 -12.11 -7.78 -28.52
N GLY A 323 -11.42 -8.78 -29.09
CA GLY A 323 -11.66 -9.24 -30.47
C GLY A 323 -13.02 -9.90 -30.65
N ASN A 324 -13.41 -10.78 -29.74
CA ASN A 324 -14.71 -11.45 -29.71
C ASN A 324 -15.70 -10.78 -28.76
N GLY A 325 -15.30 -9.71 -28.06
CA GLY A 325 -16.14 -8.95 -27.13
C GLY A 325 -16.58 -9.75 -25.92
N LYS A 326 -15.64 -10.26 -25.14
CA LYS A 326 -15.93 -11.17 -24.02
C LYS A 326 -15.13 -10.86 -22.76
N VAL A 327 -15.68 -11.32 -21.63
CA VAL A 327 -14.96 -11.57 -20.38
C VAL A 327 -14.95 -13.07 -20.19
N LEU A 328 -13.75 -13.67 -20.09
CA LEU A 328 -13.56 -15.10 -20.00
C LEU A 328 -12.95 -15.47 -18.65
N GLY A 329 -13.35 -16.62 -18.09
CA GLY A 329 -12.76 -17.17 -16.89
C GLY A 329 -12.27 -18.60 -17.10
N PHE A 330 -11.05 -18.90 -16.64
CA PHE A 330 -10.42 -20.21 -16.69
C PHE A 330 -10.09 -20.64 -15.26
N THR A 331 -10.85 -21.59 -14.71
CA THR A 331 -10.67 -22.10 -13.33
C THR A 331 -9.76 -23.33 -13.26
N ASP A 332 -9.55 -23.99 -14.39
CA ASP A 332 -8.63 -25.12 -14.52
C ASP A 332 -8.04 -25.08 -15.94
N ILE A 333 -6.76 -24.86 -16.03
CA ILE A 333 -6.03 -24.84 -17.31
C ILE A 333 -5.23 -26.13 -17.55
N GLY A 334 -5.11 -27.02 -16.54
CA GLY A 334 -4.31 -28.25 -16.62
C GLY A 334 -2.91 -27.98 -17.19
N ASP A 335 -2.49 -28.80 -18.17
CA ASP A 335 -1.21 -28.64 -18.89
C ASP A 335 -1.29 -27.58 -20.02
N GLY A 336 -2.35 -26.75 -20.05
CA GLY A 336 -2.57 -25.74 -21.09
C GLY A 336 -3.20 -26.29 -22.38
N GLY A 337 -2.92 -25.63 -23.51
CA GLY A 337 -3.44 -25.98 -24.83
C GLY A 337 -4.81 -25.35 -25.13
N ASN A 338 -5.66 -26.06 -25.86
CA ASN A 338 -6.94 -25.54 -26.35
C ASN A 338 -8.06 -25.76 -25.30
N VAL A 339 -7.98 -25.04 -24.20
CA VAL A 339 -8.89 -25.12 -23.04
C VAL A 339 -10.15 -24.30 -23.29
N THR A 340 -11.33 -24.83 -22.95
CA THR A 340 -12.58 -24.07 -22.97
C THR A 340 -12.70 -23.26 -21.67
N PRO A 341 -13.07 -21.97 -21.72
CA PRO A 341 -13.27 -21.16 -20.52
C PRO A 341 -14.42 -21.73 -19.67
N SER A 342 -14.28 -21.65 -18.36
CA SER A 342 -15.28 -22.07 -17.37
C SER A 342 -16.53 -21.20 -17.42
N PHE A 343 -16.36 -19.94 -17.73
CA PHE A 343 -17.44 -19.03 -18.09
C PHE A 343 -17.02 -18.06 -19.20
N ASN A 344 -18.03 -17.54 -19.89
CA ASN A 344 -17.81 -16.55 -20.94
C ASN A 344 -18.99 -15.57 -20.97
N MET A 345 -18.72 -14.29 -20.74
CA MET A 345 -19.70 -13.21 -20.71
C MET A 345 -19.50 -12.31 -21.91
N ASP A 346 -20.61 -11.91 -22.56
CA ASP A 346 -20.55 -10.96 -23.65
C ASP A 346 -20.34 -9.54 -23.10
N LEU A 347 -19.24 -8.93 -23.48
CA LEU A 347 -18.92 -7.52 -23.24
C LEU A 347 -18.15 -6.97 -24.45
N PRO A 348 -18.86 -6.44 -25.46
CA PRO A 348 -18.21 -5.82 -26.61
C PRO A 348 -17.23 -4.74 -26.16
N THR A 349 -16.01 -4.77 -26.71
CA THR A 349 -14.93 -3.83 -26.40
C THR A 349 -14.49 -3.80 -24.94
N ALA A 350 -14.57 -4.97 -24.26
CA ALA A 350 -13.90 -5.18 -22.97
C ALA A 350 -12.44 -4.73 -23.07
N SER A 351 -11.94 -4.03 -22.07
CA SER A 351 -10.60 -3.43 -22.11
C SER A 351 -9.75 -3.90 -20.94
N SER A 352 -9.55 -3.16 -19.86
CA SER A 352 -8.81 -3.66 -18.71
C SER A 352 -9.69 -4.41 -17.72
N ILE A 353 -9.10 -5.35 -17.00
CA ILE A 353 -9.75 -6.16 -15.99
C ILE A 353 -8.96 -6.16 -14.69
N TYR A 354 -9.63 -5.95 -13.57
CA TYR A 354 -9.06 -5.98 -12.23
C TYR A 354 -9.83 -6.97 -11.35
N PHE A 355 -9.09 -7.81 -10.64
CA PHE A 355 -9.65 -8.71 -9.65
C PHE A 355 -9.40 -8.15 -8.24
N SER A 356 -10.48 -7.92 -7.50
CA SER A 356 -10.43 -7.52 -6.11
C SER A 356 -10.66 -8.73 -5.22
N SER A 357 -9.60 -9.20 -4.55
CA SER A 357 -9.63 -10.33 -3.60
C SER A 357 -9.38 -9.85 -2.17
N GLU A 358 -9.88 -8.70 -1.79
CA GLU A 358 -9.55 -8.13 -0.50
C GLU A 358 -10.18 -8.90 0.64
N GLU A 359 -9.34 -9.42 1.50
CA GLU A 359 -9.71 -9.88 2.81
C GLU A 359 -10.00 -8.64 3.68
N THR A 360 -11.25 -8.45 4.10
CA THR A 360 -11.49 -7.60 5.24
C THR A 360 -10.98 -8.34 6.46
N ASP A 361 -10.12 -7.67 7.22
CA ASP A 361 -9.61 -8.03 8.54
C ASP A 361 -10.22 -9.32 9.13
N ASP A 362 -9.73 -10.48 8.73
CA ASP A 362 -9.82 -11.66 9.57
C ASP A 362 -8.44 -12.27 9.69
N ASN A 363 -7.86 -11.97 10.84
CA ASN A 363 -6.55 -12.29 11.30
C ASN A 363 -6.37 -13.80 11.47
N THR A 364 -6.31 -14.56 10.38
CA THR A 364 -5.91 -15.95 10.37
C THR A 364 -4.75 -16.19 9.40
N GLY A 365 -3.59 -15.76 9.81
CA GLY A 365 -2.34 -16.52 9.66
C GLY A 365 -1.85 -16.82 8.25
N MET A 366 -1.92 -15.88 7.30
CA MET A 366 -1.00 -15.83 6.18
C MET A 366 -0.59 -14.37 5.99
N SER A 367 0.59 -14.07 6.48
CA SER A 367 1.28 -12.81 6.35
C SER A 367 1.45 -12.46 4.87
N SER A 368 0.58 -11.60 4.33
CA SER A 368 1.05 -10.74 3.27
C SER A 368 2.10 -9.81 3.91
N MET A 369 3.34 -9.86 3.46
CA MET A 369 4.41 -8.98 3.95
C MET A 369 4.11 -7.48 3.72
N ASN A 370 2.96 -7.14 3.17
CA ASN A 370 2.56 -5.80 2.76
C ASN A 370 1.51 -5.12 3.65
N GLN A 371 0.99 -5.76 4.70
CA GLN A 371 -0.03 -5.15 5.58
C GLN A 371 0.36 -5.19 7.05
N THR A 372 1.57 -4.80 7.39
CA THR A 372 1.96 -4.73 8.79
C THR A 372 2.13 -3.26 9.17
N THR A 373 1.16 -2.73 9.94
CA THR A 373 1.36 -1.47 10.66
C THR A 373 2.66 -1.55 11.45
N ARG A 374 3.57 -0.61 11.21
CA ARG A 374 4.86 -0.52 11.89
C ARG A 374 5.07 0.88 12.41
N LEU A 375 5.32 0.97 13.69
CA LEU A 375 5.68 2.21 14.36
C LEU A 375 7.21 2.26 14.50
N TYR A 376 7.84 3.15 13.78
CA TYR A 376 9.27 3.43 13.87
C TYR A 376 9.51 4.55 14.88
N THR A 377 10.46 4.36 15.78
CA THR A 377 10.78 5.34 16.81
C THR A 377 12.28 5.58 16.91
N THR A 378 12.66 6.80 17.24
CA THR A 378 14.05 7.18 17.48
C THR A 378 14.34 7.35 18.96
N SER A 379 15.63 7.38 19.32
CA SER A 379 16.10 7.70 20.66
C SER A 379 17.20 8.76 20.62
N THR A 380 17.00 9.86 21.35
CA THR A 380 18.03 10.91 21.47
C THR A 380 19.19 10.52 22.40
N ASN A 381 19.09 9.43 23.15
CA ASN A 381 20.13 8.99 24.07
C ASN A 381 21.23 8.14 23.42
N ASN A 382 20.87 7.37 22.38
CA ASN A 382 21.80 6.40 21.76
C ASN A 382 21.64 6.28 20.24
N GLY A 383 20.74 7.08 19.65
CA GLY A 383 20.47 7.06 18.21
C GLY A 383 19.82 5.79 17.66
N ASN A 384 19.43 4.84 18.52
CA ASN A 384 18.81 3.62 18.09
C ASN A 384 17.44 3.87 17.46
N ILE A 385 17.10 3.00 16.52
CA ILE A 385 15.78 2.93 15.91
C ILE A 385 15.08 1.70 16.46
N THR A 386 13.91 1.89 17.05
CA THR A 386 13.08 0.81 17.57
C THR A 386 11.79 0.73 16.75
N VAL A 387 11.41 -0.49 16.35
CA VAL A 387 10.22 -0.75 15.53
C VAL A 387 9.27 -1.62 16.34
N TYR A 388 8.03 -1.17 16.42
CA TYR A 388 6.90 -1.91 17.01
C TYR A 388 5.88 -2.23 15.91
N ASP A 389 5.04 -3.22 16.14
CA ASP A 389 3.83 -3.42 15.33
C ASP A 389 2.69 -2.49 15.78
N GLY A 390 1.55 -2.53 15.09
CA GLY A 390 0.37 -1.71 15.40
C GLY A 390 -0.26 -1.99 16.77
N THR A 391 0.07 -3.12 17.41
CA THR A 391 -0.38 -3.45 18.77
C THR A 391 0.60 -3.00 19.85
N GLY A 392 1.73 -2.42 19.45
CA GLY A 392 2.82 -2.02 20.34
C GLY A 392 3.78 -3.16 20.68
N ALA A 393 3.69 -4.33 20.05
CA ALA A 393 4.66 -5.39 20.27
C ALA A 393 6.00 -5.05 19.61
N LEU A 394 7.10 -5.25 20.33
CA LEU A 394 8.44 -4.97 19.84
C LEU A 394 8.82 -5.92 18.71
N LEU A 395 9.10 -5.38 17.54
CA LEU A 395 9.61 -6.15 16.40
C LEU A 395 11.14 -6.20 16.38
N LYS A 396 11.78 -5.03 16.48
CA LYS A 396 13.24 -4.96 16.54
C LYS A 396 13.75 -3.63 17.09
N THR A 397 15.00 -3.65 17.59
CA THR A 397 15.81 -2.46 17.85
C THR A 397 17.12 -2.59 17.08
N VAL A 398 17.48 -1.54 16.35
CA VAL A 398 18.66 -1.49 15.48
C VAL A 398 19.50 -0.28 15.89
N ALA A 399 20.81 -0.47 16.06
CA ALA A 399 21.73 0.65 16.23
C ALA A 399 21.93 1.37 14.89
N SER A 400 21.79 2.69 14.89
CA SER A 400 22.06 3.53 13.70
C SER A 400 23.50 4.02 13.68
N SER A 401 23.88 4.73 12.61
CA SER A 401 25.15 5.46 12.54
C SER A 401 25.17 6.72 13.42
N SER A 402 24.01 7.15 13.93
CA SER A 402 23.86 8.35 14.78
C SER A 402 23.95 8.00 16.26
N ALA A 403 24.55 8.85 17.07
CA ALA A 403 24.56 8.74 18.53
C ALA A 403 23.34 9.42 19.19
N SER A 404 22.62 10.26 18.45
CA SER A 404 21.40 10.96 18.89
C SER A 404 20.54 11.28 17.68
N SER A 405 19.32 10.73 17.60
CA SER A 405 18.45 10.81 16.43
C SER A 405 17.10 11.43 16.75
N GLU A 406 16.62 12.29 15.88
CA GLU A 406 15.25 12.81 15.79
C GLU A 406 14.85 12.94 14.31
N GLY A 407 13.54 12.95 14.03
CA GLY A 407 13.04 12.91 12.67
C GLY A 407 13.28 11.59 11.97
N ILE A 408 12.21 10.90 11.62
CA ILE A 408 12.29 9.58 11.02
C ILE A 408 11.20 9.40 9.97
N TYR A 409 11.55 8.74 8.87
CA TYR A 409 10.61 8.34 7.82
C TYR A 409 11.04 6.98 7.27
N TYR A 410 10.08 6.12 7.01
CA TYR A 410 10.32 4.84 6.37
C TYR A 410 9.55 4.74 5.05
N ASN A 411 10.28 4.43 3.99
CA ASN A 411 9.71 4.15 2.69
C ASN A 411 9.69 2.62 2.48
N ALA A 412 8.51 2.02 2.55
CA ALA A 412 8.36 0.58 2.41
C ALA A 412 8.63 0.08 0.98
N LEU A 413 8.40 0.91 -0.03
CA LEU A 413 8.62 0.52 -1.43
C LEU A 413 10.09 0.30 -1.76
N SER A 414 10.98 1.04 -1.10
CA SER A 414 12.43 0.91 -1.29
C SER A 414 13.14 0.25 -0.10
N ASP A 415 12.39 -0.21 0.91
CA ASP A 415 12.93 -0.64 2.22
C ASP A 415 13.97 0.34 2.76
N ALA A 416 13.69 1.65 2.60
CA ALA A 416 14.61 2.70 2.96
C ALA A 416 14.12 3.46 4.19
N LEU A 417 15.06 3.78 5.10
CA LEU A 417 14.78 4.61 6.26
C LEU A 417 15.60 5.89 6.18
N LEU A 418 14.92 7.02 6.35
CA LEU A 418 15.53 8.33 6.46
C LEU A 418 15.54 8.75 7.92
N LEU A 419 16.67 9.26 8.39
CA LEU A 419 16.90 9.59 9.79
C LEU A 419 17.57 10.96 9.91
N GLY A 420 17.00 11.83 10.73
CA GLY A 420 17.66 13.05 11.15
C GLY A 420 18.68 12.76 12.27
N SER A 421 19.95 12.92 11.99
CA SER A 421 21.00 12.75 12.98
C SER A 421 21.31 14.08 13.68
N ARG A 422 21.05 14.13 14.99
CA ARG A 422 21.42 15.32 15.81
C ARG A 422 22.89 15.36 16.16
N SER A 423 23.52 14.19 16.35
CA SER A 423 24.91 14.11 16.75
C SER A 423 25.86 14.48 15.61
N GLU A 424 25.53 14.14 14.39
CA GLU A 424 26.33 14.39 13.20
C GLU A 424 25.90 15.68 12.45
N GLY A 425 24.67 16.17 12.69
CA GLY A 425 24.13 17.35 12.01
C GLY A 425 23.79 17.10 10.56
N GLU A 426 23.23 15.93 10.25
CA GLU A 426 22.96 15.47 8.90
C GLU A 426 21.66 14.67 8.79
N ILE A 427 21.13 14.53 7.58
CA ILE A 427 20.12 13.53 7.24
C ILE A 427 20.82 12.29 6.70
N GLN A 428 20.41 11.11 7.16
CA GLN A 428 21.02 9.83 6.81
C GLN A 428 20.00 8.93 6.09
N TYR A 429 20.48 8.19 5.08
CA TYR A 429 19.69 7.22 4.31
C TYR A 429 20.20 5.80 4.58
N TYR A 430 19.31 4.89 4.92
CA TYR A 430 19.57 3.48 5.18
C TYR A 430 18.78 2.64 4.20
N SER A 431 19.46 1.90 3.31
CA SER A 431 18.83 0.91 2.44
C SER A 431 18.61 -0.41 3.16
N ASP A 432 17.67 -1.22 2.66
CA ASP A 432 17.38 -2.57 3.13
C ASP A 432 17.19 -2.65 4.66
N PHE A 433 16.54 -1.62 5.22
CA PHE A 433 16.45 -1.44 6.67
C PHE A 433 15.75 -2.60 7.37
N MET A 434 14.68 -3.14 6.76
CA MET A 434 13.95 -4.26 7.38
C MET A 434 14.73 -5.57 7.37
N SER A 435 15.71 -5.73 6.50
CA SER A 435 16.60 -6.89 6.47
C SER A 435 17.58 -6.94 7.67
N VAL A 436 17.85 -5.79 8.31
CA VAL A 436 18.72 -5.70 9.49
C VAL A 436 18.05 -6.41 10.67
N MET A 437 18.71 -7.41 11.24
CA MET A 437 18.18 -8.22 12.36
C MET A 437 18.05 -7.39 13.65
N ASN A 438 17.18 -7.84 14.54
CA ASN A 438 17.08 -7.28 15.88
C ASN A 438 18.44 -7.35 16.62
N GLY A 439 18.85 -6.22 17.22
CA GLY A 439 20.16 -6.04 17.84
C GLY A 439 21.30 -5.82 16.84
N GLY A 440 20.99 -5.70 15.54
CA GLY A 440 21.96 -5.42 14.50
C GLY A 440 22.35 -3.95 14.42
N ILE A 441 23.23 -3.63 13.47
CA ILE A 441 23.70 -2.28 13.17
C ILE A 441 23.32 -1.97 11.74
N ALA A 442 22.55 -0.88 11.55
CA ALA A 442 22.32 -0.29 10.24
C ALA A 442 23.41 0.78 10.00
N THR A 443 24.03 0.73 8.85
CA THR A 443 25.01 1.73 8.42
C THR A 443 24.37 2.62 7.35
N ALA A 444 24.45 3.93 7.51
CA ALA A 444 23.96 4.86 6.50
C ALA A 444 24.67 4.62 5.16
N ALA A 445 23.88 4.43 4.10
CA ALA A 445 24.39 4.26 2.75
C ALA A 445 24.97 5.56 2.21
N PHE A 446 24.33 6.68 2.56
CA PHE A 446 24.80 8.04 2.28
C PHE A 446 24.14 9.03 3.24
N ALA A 447 24.66 10.24 3.30
CA ALA A 447 24.16 11.31 4.13
C ALA A 447 24.23 12.66 3.40
N GLY A 448 23.41 13.61 3.84
CA GLY A 448 23.39 14.98 3.38
C GLY A 448 23.66 15.94 4.53
N ASP A 449 24.65 16.79 4.39
CA ASP A 449 25.05 17.74 5.43
C ASP A 449 23.94 18.76 5.73
N LEU A 450 23.67 18.99 7.00
CA LEU A 450 22.93 20.15 7.49
C LEU A 450 23.91 21.27 7.84
N ALA A 451 23.53 22.49 7.57
CA ALA A 451 24.37 23.66 7.91
C ALA A 451 24.45 23.93 9.43
N THR A 452 23.60 23.29 10.21
CA THR A 452 23.56 23.35 11.68
C THR A 452 23.05 22.02 12.25
N SER A 453 23.20 21.80 13.53
CA SER A 453 23.31 20.48 14.13
C SER A 453 22.14 20.09 15.02
N SER A 454 20.89 20.42 14.71
CA SER A 454 19.78 19.96 15.55
C SER A 454 18.47 19.76 14.80
N THR A 455 18.49 18.76 13.92
CA THR A 455 17.28 18.22 13.31
C THR A 455 16.26 17.88 14.39
N ARG A 456 15.01 18.33 14.21
CA ARG A 456 13.88 17.99 15.08
C ARG A 456 12.94 17.02 14.39
N GLU A 457 12.51 17.35 13.18
CA GLU A 457 11.59 16.53 12.43
C GLU A 457 11.95 16.53 10.95
N ILE A 458 11.53 15.48 10.26
CA ILE A 458 11.59 15.40 8.80
C ILE A 458 10.20 15.08 8.26
N ALA A 459 9.82 15.74 7.19
CA ALA A 459 8.62 15.44 6.43
C ALA A 459 8.98 15.15 4.98
N VAL A 460 8.42 14.09 4.43
CA VAL A 460 8.72 13.62 3.07
C VAL A 460 7.55 13.88 2.15
N TYR A 461 7.83 14.41 0.98
CA TYR A 461 6.89 14.62 -0.10
C TYR A 461 7.53 14.20 -1.43
N GLY A 462 7.13 13.03 -1.94
CA GLY A 462 7.77 12.43 -3.10
C GLY A 462 9.24 12.11 -2.84
N ASN A 463 10.10 12.68 -3.69
CA ASN A 463 11.56 12.58 -3.51
C ASN A 463 12.16 13.75 -2.74
N LYS A 464 11.34 14.58 -2.11
CA LYS A 464 11.77 15.71 -1.33
C LYS A 464 11.65 15.44 0.16
N VAL A 465 12.64 15.88 0.90
CA VAL A 465 12.67 15.82 2.36
C VAL A 465 12.80 17.23 2.90
N VAL A 466 11.85 17.65 3.70
CA VAL A 466 11.93 18.88 4.47
C VAL A 466 12.43 18.55 5.87
N VAL A 467 13.46 19.23 6.31
CA VAL A 467 14.06 19.08 7.63
C VAL A 467 13.79 20.34 8.45
N ALA A 468 13.17 20.18 9.62
CA ALA A 468 13.05 21.25 10.61
C ALA A 468 14.28 21.27 11.52
N ASP A 469 15.03 22.36 11.50
CA ASP A 469 16.18 22.60 12.38
C ASP A 469 15.86 23.70 13.39
N ASN A 470 15.67 23.31 14.65
CA ASN A 470 15.18 24.25 15.67
C ASN A 470 16.20 25.32 16.07
N PRO A 471 17.49 25.02 16.33
CA PRO A 471 18.45 26.09 16.71
C PRO A 471 18.75 27.05 15.57
N ALA A 472 18.65 26.59 14.33
CA ALA A 472 18.83 27.45 13.17
C ALA A 472 17.55 28.22 12.82
N ASN A 473 16.39 27.78 13.29
CA ASN A 473 15.07 28.26 12.88
C ASN A 473 14.89 28.19 11.36
N MET A 474 15.26 27.05 10.77
CA MET A 474 15.31 26.88 9.32
C MET A 474 14.57 25.61 8.88
N PHE A 475 14.04 25.68 7.67
CA PHE A 475 13.72 24.50 6.90
C PHE A 475 14.80 24.27 5.85
N TYR A 476 15.29 23.04 5.77
CA TYR A 476 16.18 22.58 4.70
C TYR A 476 15.41 21.63 3.79
N VAL A 477 15.40 21.89 2.50
CA VAL A 477 14.73 21.04 1.51
C VAL A 477 15.79 20.32 0.71
N TYR A 478 15.75 18.99 0.81
CA TYR A 478 16.59 18.11 0.02
C TYR A 478 15.74 17.37 -1.00
N SER A 479 16.27 17.15 -2.21
CA SER A 479 15.88 16.02 -3.03
C SER A 479 16.79 14.84 -2.73
N TYR A 480 16.22 13.64 -2.80
CA TYR A 480 17.01 12.42 -2.68
C TYR A 480 16.75 11.47 -3.84
N THR A 481 17.85 10.85 -4.29
CA THR A 481 17.83 9.71 -5.19
C THR A 481 18.33 8.51 -4.41
N GLY A 482 18.23 7.29 -4.91
CA GLY A 482 18.77 6.11 -4.21
C GLY A 482 20.29 6.16 -3.91
N SER A 483 20.99 7.26 -4.19
CA SER A 483 22.45 7.36 -4.05
C SER A 483 22.96 8.67 -3.43
N ALA A 484 22.14 9.70 -3.28
CA ALA A 484 22.58 11.01 -2.73
C ALA A 484 21.41 11.88 -2.28
N PHE A 485 21.69 12.79 -1.34
CA PHE A 485 20.87 13.97 -1.06
C PHE A 485 21.45 15.19 -1.77
N THR A 486 20.58 16.03 -2.31
CA THR A 486 20.94 17.32 -2.88
C THR A 486 20.16 18.41 -2.15
N LEU A 487 20.84 19.35 -1.48
CA LEU A 487 20.19 20.52 -0.88
C LEU A 487 19.69 21.44 -2.00
N GLU A 488 18.38 21.66 -2.04
CA GLU A 488 17.73 22.50 -3.05
C GLU A 488 17.42 23.89 -2.53
N ASN A 489 16.85 23.96 -1.32
CA ASN A 489 16.41 25.23 -0.75
C ASN A 489 16.67 25.30 0.76
N THR A 490 16.77 26.52 1.26
CA THR A 490 16.89 26.83 2.68
C THR A 490 15.96 28.01 3.02
N PHE A 491 15.04 27.80 3.97
CA PHE A 491 14.01 28.77 4.31
C PHE A 491 14.07 29.17 5.78
N ASP A 492 13.97 30.48 6.04
CA ASP A 492 13.79 31.07 7.37
C ASP A 492 12.31 31.42 7.57
N PRO A 493 11.53 30.64 8.36
CA PRO A 493 10.13 30.92 8.62
C PRO A 493 9.89 32.10 9.59
N GLY A 494 10.95 32.66 10.20
CA GLY A 494 10.87 33.76 11.14
C GLY A 494 10.40 33.35 12.55
N PHE A 495 10.41 32.08 12.89
CA PHE A 495 10.06 31.53 14.21
C PHE A 495 10.81 30.22 14.49
N GLU A 496 10.82 29.79 15.74
CA GLU A 496 11.40 28.53 16.15
C GLU A 496 10.49 27.37 15.69
N VAL A 497 11.06 26.40 14.95
CA VAL A 497 10.33 25.25 14.38
C VAL A 497 10.58 23.99 15.20
N TRP A 498 9.60 23.06 15.19
CA TRP A 498 9.77 21.72 15.75
C TRP A 498 9.17 20.67 14.82
N GLY A 499 7.96 20.20 15.08
CA GLY A 499 7.27 19.22 14.25
C GLY A 499 6.80 19.80 12.93
N ILE A 500 6.85 18.99 11.89
CA ILE A 500 6.33 19.30 10.56
C ILE A 500 5.62 18.08 9.96
N THR A 501 4.58 18.33 9.18
CA THR A 501 3.88 17.30 8.40
C THR A 501 3.28 17.91 7.15
N PHE A 502 2.93 17.08 6.15
CA PHE A 502 2.24 17.54 4.95
C PHE A 502 0.74 17.28 5.01
N LYS A 503 -0.03 18.24 4.48
CA LYS A 503 -1.44 18.08 4.09
C LYS A 503 -1.54 18.39 2.59
N GLY A 504 -1.50 17.35 1.76
CA GLY A 504 -1.32 17.55 0.32
C GLY A 504 -0.02 18.30 0.05
N ASP A 505 -0.10 19.40 -0.71
CA ASP A 505 1.04 20.25 -1.07
C ASP A 505 1.38 21.29 0.02
N ASP A 506 0.59 21.34 1.09
CA ASP A 506 0.75 22.31 2.17
C ASP A 506 1.65 21.74 3.27
N LEU A 507 2.68 22.50 3.67
CA LEU A 507 3.49 22.17 4.84
C LEU A 507 2.83 22.77 6.08
N LEU A 508 2.51 21.90 7.05
CA LEU A 508 2.06 22.27 8.39
C LEU A 508 3.26 22.24 9.34
N ALA A 509 3.46 23.29 10.12
CA ALA A 509 4.59 23.41 11.04
C ALA A 509 4.17 23.88 12.41
N VAL A 510 4.70 23.24 13.44
CA VAL A 510 4.60 23.69 14.83
C VAL A 510 5.48 24.90 15.05
N VAL A 511 4.93 25.92 15.67
CA VAL A 511 5.68 27.08 16.15
C VAL A 511 6.11 26.84 17.60
N ASP A 512 7.36 26.47 17.80
CA ASP A 512 7.89 26.14 19.13
C ASP A 512 7.70 27.28 20.14
N ASN A 513 7.60 26.93 21.42
CA ASN A 513 7.31 27.83 22.53
C ASN A 513 5.94 28.52 22.48
N THR A 514 5.03 28.03 21.64
CA THR A 514 3.65 28.53 21.50
C THR A 514 2.66 27.36 21.37
N SER A 515 1.38 27.72 21.24
CA SER A 515 0.31 26.80 20.82
C SER A 515 -0.02 26.91 19.33
N ASP A 516 0.85 27.51 18.52
CA ASP A 516 0.49 27.89 17.16
C ASP A 516 0.86 26.83 16.13
N LEU A 517 0.00 26.72 15.15
CA LEU A 517 0.18 26.00 13.90
C LEU A 517 0.38 27.02 12.77
N ALA A 518 1.48 26.89 12.02
CA ALA A 518 1.76 27.64 10.81
C ALA A 518 1.52 26.76 9.57
N ILE A 519 0.88 27.31 8.54
CA ILE A 519 0.55 26.64 7.28
C ILE A 519 1.21 27.39 6.13
N PHE A 520 1.93 26.64 5.30
CA PHE A 520 2.57 27.14 4.08
C PHE A 520 1.90 26.45 2.89
N GLU A 521 0.89 27.09 2.33
CA GLU A 521 0.13 26.55 1.19
C GLU A 521 1.01 26.41 -0.05
N ASN A 522 0.85 25.29 -0.78
CA ASN A 522 1.64 24.97 -1.97
C ASN A 522 3.15 25.15 -1.74
N PHE A 523 3.67 24.57 -0.68
CA PHE A 523 5.00 24.86 -0.11
C PHE A 523 6.10 24.90 -1.18
N PHE A 524 6.20 23.87 -2.04
CA PHE A 524 7.27 23.78 -3.04
C PHE A 524 7.12 24.74 -4.22
N THR A 525 5.92 25.21 -4.54
CA THR A 525 5.68 26.14 -5.65
C THR A 525 5.93 27.59 -5.25
N ASN A 526 5.74 27.91 -3.97
CA ASN A 526 5.88 29.27 -3.43
C ASN A 526 7.23 29.51 -2.77
N ALA A 527 8.02 28.45 -2.57
CA ALA A 527 9.23 28.49 -1.80
C ALA A 527 10.44 28.90 -2.67
N MET A 528 11.14 29.96 -2.26
CA MET A 528 12.45 30.36 -2.77
C MET A 528 13.38 30.60 -1.57
N ASP A 529 14.67 30.36 -1.75
CA ASP A 529 15.66 30.58 -0.70
C ASP A 529 15.48 31.92 0.04
N GLY A 530 15.63 31.88 1.35
CA GLY A 530 15.51 33.03 2.23
C GLY A 530 14.31 32.99 3.15
N SER A 531 13.77 34.17 3.50
CA SER A 531 12.62 34.23 4.42
C SER A 531 11.33 33.77 3.75
N ILE A 532 10.60 32.91 4.45
CA ILE A 532 9.26 32.45 4.06
C ILE A 532 8.25 32.83 5.15
N THR A 533 7.06 33.24 4.75
CA THR A 533 5.99 33.59 5.68
C THR A 533 4.84 32.59 5.49
N PRO A 534 4.27 32.02 6.58
CA PRO A 534 3.11 31.15 6.46
C PRO A 534 1.94 31.90 5.84
N THR A 535 1.15 31.22 5.03
CA THR A 535 -0.09 31.76 4.45
C THR A 535 -1.17 31.89 5.51
N LYS A 536 -1.10 31.07 6.56
CA LYS A 536 -1.99 31.13 7.73
C LYS A 536 -1.24 30.70 8.98
N ARG A 537 -1.48 31.39 10.11
CA ARG A 537 -1.01 31.01 11.43
C ARG A 537 -2.17 31.09 12.41
N VAL A 538 -2.46 30.01 13.15
CA VAL A 538 -3.57 29.91 14.08
C VAL A 538 -3.08 29.36 15.42
N SER A 539 -3.72 29.78 16.53
CA SER A 539 -3.48 29.16 17.83
C SER A 539 -4.42 27.98 18.06
N ILE A 540 -3.98 26.98 18.79
CA ILE A 540 -4.82 25.86 19.22
C ILE A 540 -5.16 26.03 20.69
N ALA A 541 -6.46 26.21 21.00
CA ALA A 541 -6.89 26.40 22.37
C ALA A 541 -6.63 25.13 23.20
N GLY A 542 -6.18 25.29 24.43
CA GLY A 542 -5.87 24.17 25.34
C GLY A 542 -4.41 23.72 25.28
N ILE A 543 -3.68 24.01 24.24
CA ILE A 543 -2.24 23.73 24.16
C ILE A 543 -1.46 24.82 24.89
N THR A 544 -0.52 24.42 25.74
CA THR A 544 0.44 25.30 26.40
C THR A 544 1.67 25.51 25.51
N ARG A 545 2.23 24.42 25.01
CA ARG A 545 3.37 24.39 24.09
C ARG A 545 3.34 23.10 23.28
N THR A 546 3.47 23.21 21.97
CA THR A 546 3.40 22.04 21.06
C THR A 546 4.75 21.70 20.46
N HIS A 547 4.98 20.40 20.24
CA HIS A 547 6.15 19.87 19.52
C HIS A 547 5.77 18.91 18.40
N GLY A 548 5.06 17.83 18.69
CA GLY A 548 4.69 16.80 17.70
C GLY A 548 3.45 17.18 16.92
N ILE A 549 3.41 16.76 15.66
CA ILE A 549 2.29 16.98 14.76
C ILE A 549 2.18 15.84 13.74
N THR A 550 0.98 15.38 13.48
CA THR A 550 0.70 14.47 12.36
C THR A 550 -0.65 14.78 11.74
N TYR A 551 -0.78 14.56 10.43
CA TYR A 551 -2.02 14.71 9.70
C TYR A 551 -2.37 13.43 8.95
N SER A 552 -3.60 12.98 9.11
CA SER A 552 -4.17 11.87 8.36
C SER A 552 -5.12 12.38 7.29
N ALA A 553 -4.78 12.21 6.04
CA ALA A 553 -5.63 12.56 4.91
C ALA A 553 -6.86 11.62 4.80
N SER A 554 -6.71 10.35 5.20
CA SER A 554 -7.80 9.36 5.13
C SER A 554 -8.99 9.72 6.02
N ASP A 555 -8.72 10.30 7.20
CA ASP A 555 -9.75 10.70 8.15
C ASP A 555 -9.95 12.22 8.24
N ASP A 556 -9.14 13.00 7.55
CA ASP A 556 -9.04 14.46 7.70
C ASP A 556 -8.83 14.88 9.17
N VAL A 557 -7.86 14.25 9.83
CA VAL A 557 -7.56 14.44 11.25
C VAL A 557 -6.17 15.02 11.43
N LEU A 558 -6.08 16.12 12.17
CA LEU A 558 -4.82 16.65 12.68
C LEU A 558 -4.66 16.27 14.15
N VAL A 559 -3.49 15.76 14.53
CA VAL A 559 -3.14 15.51 15.93
C VAL A 559 -1.89 16.32 16.28
N MET A 560 -1.95 17.01 17.42
CA MET A 560 -0.83 17.78 17.97
C MET A 560 -0.57 17.41 19.42
N THR A 561 0.69 17.43 19.85
CA THR A 561 1.02 17.24 21.27
C THR A 561 0.99 18.56 22.03
N ASP A 562 0.63 18.52 23.32
CA ASP A 562 0.91 19.55 24.30
C ASP A 562 1.96 19.03 25.27
N ILE A 563 3.15 19.63 25.30
CA ILE A 563 4.21 19.23 26.23
C ILE A 563 4.06 19.85 27.62
N GLY A 564 2.99 20.58 27.86
CA GLY A 564 2.74 21.26 29.14
C GLY A 564 3.82 22.28 29.52
N LEU A 565 4.08 22.38 30.80
CA LEU A 565 5.14 23.24 31.35
C LEU A 565 6.49 22.51 31.35
N ALA A 566 7.17 22.41 30.24
CA ALA A 566 8.41 21.63 29.98
C ALA A 566 9.45 21.54 31.14
N ALA A 567 9.33 22.36 32.17
CA ALA A 567 10.28 22.47 33.30
C ALA A 567 9.87 21.66 34.55
N GLY A 568 8.76 20.91 34.53
CA GLY A 568 8.10 20.53 35.78
C GLY A 568 8.19 19.11 36.28
N GLY A 569 8.48 18.11 35.46
CA GLY A 569 8.37 16.70 35.87
C GLY A 569 6.95 16.31 36.31
N ALA A 570 5.96 17.13 35.99
CA ALA A 570 4.54 16.87 36.20
C ALA A 570 3.96 16.14 34.99
N ILE A 571 2.98 15.26 35.20
CA ILE A 571 2.20 14.69 34.10
C ILE A 571 1.13 15.74 33.72
N ASP A 572 1.54 16.72 32.93
CA ASP A 572 0.73 17.84 32.44
C ASP A 572 0.75 17.96 30.91
N GLY A 573 1.30 16.94 30.24
CA GLY A 573 1.24 16.81 28.79
C GLY A 573 -0.09 16.23 28.32
N GLY A 574 -0.36 16.41 27.01
CA GLY A 574 -1.58 15.96 26.37
C GLY A 574 -1.47 15.83 24.87
N ILE A 575 -2.55 15.38 24.26
CA ILE A 575 -2.75 15.37 22.80
C ILE A 575 -4.09 16.00 22.46
N ASN A 576 -4.09 16.77 21.38
CA ASN A 576 -5.23 17.47 20.83
C ASN A 576 -5.53 16.88 19.45
N VAL A 577 -6.71 16.29 19.28
CA VAL A 577 -7.19 15.64 18.06
C VAL A 577 -8.25 16.54 17.43
N ILE A 578 -8.01 17.02 16.22
CA ILE A 578 -8.90 17.91 15.47
C ILE A 578 -9.44 17.13 14.27
N GLN A 579 -10.72 16.78 14.32
CA GLN A 579 -11.43 16.10 13.25
C GLN A 579 -11.97 17.11 12.23
N ASP A 580 -12.26 16.64 11.00
CA ASP A 580 -12.69 17.50 9.88
C ASP A 580 -11.77 18.73 9.73
N PHE A 581 -10.45 18.50 9.89
CA PHE A 581 -9.45 19.57 9.99
C PHE A 581 -9.51 20.53 8.81
N SER A 582 -9.75 20.04 7.60
CA SER A 582 -9.87 20.89 6.41
C SER A 582 -10.97 21.94 6.56
N SER A 583 -12.14 21.55 7.06
CA SER A 583 -13.26 22.46 7.30
C SER A 583 -12.99 23.42 8.47
N VAL A 584 -12.38 22.91 9.55
CA VAL A 584 -12.05 23.70 10.74
C VAL A 584 -11.03 24.79 10.40
N ILE A 585 -9.96 24.43 9.66
CA ILE A 585 -8.92 25.39 9.31
C ILE A 585 -9.38 26.39 8.25
N GLU A 586 -10.25 26.00 7.34
CA GLU A 586 -10.85 26.92 6.37
C GLU A 586 -11.72 27.98 7.07
N ALA A 587 -12.51 27.56 8.06
CA ALA A 587 -13.35 28.45 8.84
C ALA A 587 -12.56 29.37 9.79
N THR A 588 -11.33 29.01 10.14
CA THR A 588 -10.49 29.80 11.06
C THR A 588 -9.68 30.83 10.26
N THR A 589 -9.80 32.11 10.60
CA THR A 589 -9.05 33.19 9.95
C THR A 589 -7.58 33.18 10.38
N ASP A 590 -6.71 33.77 9.55
CA ASP A 590 -5.32 34.02 9.95
C ASP A 590 -5.24 34.85 11.25
N GLY A 591 -4.39 34.43 12.18
CA GLY A 591 -4.33 34.95 13.56
C GLY A 591 -5.49 34.52 14.46
N GLY A 592 -6.39 33.66 13.98
CA GLY A 592 -7.51 33.12 14.74
C GLY A 592 -7.13 31.98 15.69
N THR A 593 -8.13 31.39 16.33
CA THR A 593 -7.94 30.27 17.29
C THR A 593 -8.90 29.14 16.97
N ILE A 594 -8.39 27.91 16.83
CA ILE A 594 -9.21 26.70 16.84
C ILE A 594 -9.67 26.45 18.28
N GLY A 595 -10.99 26.41 18.48
CA GLY A 595 -11.61 26.39 19.80
C GLY A 595 -11.55 25.01 20.47
N LEU A 596 -11.81 24.95 21.79
CA LEU A 596 -11.90 23.68 22.53
C LEU A 596 -13.04 22.79 22.02
N THR A 597 -14.06 23.36 21.41
CA THR A 597 -15.23 22.63 20.88
C THR A 597 -14.92 21.90 19.56
N ASP A 598 -13.83 22.26 18.91
CA ASP A 598 -13.39 21.70 17.62
C ASP A 598 -12.32 20.63 17.82
N GLN A 599 -12.12 20.20 19.06
CA GLN A 599 -11.04 19.30 19.44
C GLN A 599 -11.52 18.20 20.38
N ASN A 600 -10.87 17.05 20.30
CA ASN A 600 -10.91 16.00 21.29
C ASN A 600 -9.57 15.99 22.04
N ILE A 601 -9.58 16.21 23.37
CA ILE A 601 -8.35 16.39 24.15
C ILE A 601 -8.18 15.22 25.11
N ILE A 602 -7.02 14.57 25.07
CA ILE A 602 -6.61 13.52 25.99
C ILE A 602 -5.48 14.08 26.87
N GLU A 603 -5.77 14.35 28.13
CA GLU A 603 -4.84 14.94 29.09
C GLU A 603 -5.15 14.48 30.53
N GLY A 604 -4.17 14.56 31.40
CA GLY A 604 -4.31 14.28 32.83
C GLY A 604 -3.37 13.17 33.34
N ILE A 605 -3.35 12.99 34.66
CA ILE A 605 -2.33 12.17 35.34
C ILE A 605 -2.33 10.68 34.91
N SER A 606 -3.47 10.15 34.51
CA SER A 606 -3.56 8.75 34.08
C SER A 606 -2.99 8.51 32.68
N THR A 607 -2.82 9.56 31.87
CA THR A 607 -2.29 9.45 30.50
C THR A 607 -0.82 9.10 30.48
N LEU A 608 -0.10 9.34 31.57
CA LEU A 608 1.36 9.17 31.71
C LEU A 608 2.19 10.13 30.83
N MET A 609 1.56 11.10 30.19
CA MET A 609 2.24 12.08 29.34
C MET A 609 2.81 13.23 30.21
N ASN A 610 4.15 13.34 30.18
CA ASN A 610 4.88 14.42 30.87
C ASN A 610 5.45 15.42 29.85
N ASN A 611 6.14 14.91 28.84
CA ASN A 611 6.67 15.70 27.74
C ASN A 611 6.51 14.91 26.44
N PRO A 612 5.27 14.85 25.92
CA PRO A 612 4.97 14.16 24.66
C PRO A 612 5.57 14.95 23.49
N ILE A 613 6.68 14.42 22.96
CA ILE A 613 7.50 15.15 22.01
C ILE A 613 7.09 14.95 20.57
N ASP A 614 6.53 13.79 20.25
CA ASP A 614 6.05 13.51 18.90
C ASP A 614 4.84 12.57 18.90
N VAL A 615 4.12 12.50 17.77
CA VAL A 615 2.84 11.82 17.61
C VAL A 615 2.68 11.19 16.23
N ALA A 616 2.09 10.01 16.20
CA ALA A 616 1.67 9.34 14.97
C ALA A 616 0.23 8.84 15.12
N TYR A 617 -0.51 8.79 14.02
CA TYR A 617 -1.91 8.38 14.03
C TYR A 617 -2.17 7.23 13.06
N ASP A 618 -2.79 6.18 13.58
CA ASP A 618 -3.26 5.05 12.80
C ASP A 618 -4.71 5.26 12.38
N HIS A 619 -4.93 5.54 11.12
CA HIS A 619 -6.26 5.78 10.57
C HIS A 619 -7.12 4.50 10.52
N LYS A 620 -6.52 3.30 10.51
CA LYS A 620 -7.25 2.02 10.52
C LYS A 620 -7.85 1.72 11.88
N THR A 621 -7.04 1.78 12.92
CA THR A 621 -7.45 1.45 14.30
C THR A 621 -7.91 2.67 15.08
N LYS A 622 -7.78 3.90 14.53
CA LYS A 622 -8.04 5.18 15.21
C LYS A 622 -7.20 5.32 16.49
N THR A 623 -6.00 4.79 16.46
CA THR A 623 -5.04 4.82 17.58
C THR A 623 -4.05 5.97 17.39
N VAL A 624 -3.87 6.79 18.41
CA VAL A 624 -2.78 7.77 18.48
C VAL A 624 -1.63 7.19 19.26
N PHE A 625 -0.44 7.16 18.65
CA PHE A 625 0.82 6.83 19.31
C PHE A 625 1.57 8.09 19.69
N VAL A 626 2.19 8.09 20.86
CA VAL A 626 2.90 9.23 21.41
C VAL A 626 4.26 8.78 21.94
N SER A 627 5.31 9.49 21.58
CA SER A 627 6.61 9.35 22.25
C SER A 627 6.72 10.38 23.38
N ASP A 628 6.98 9.91 24.60
CA ASP A 628 7.22 10.80 25.74
C ASP A 628 8.67 10.71 26.19
N ILE A 629 9.42 11.78 25.95
CA ILE A 629 10.86 11.81 26.20
C ILE A 629 11.18 11.84 27.71
N ALA A 630 10.31 12.45 28.52
CA ALA A 630 10.56 12.62 29.94
C ALA A 630 10.25 11.35 30.74
N THR A 631 9.20 10.63 30.39
CA THR A 631 8.88 9.33 31.02
C THR A 631 9.64 8.18 30.38
N GLY A 632 10.20 8.39 29.17
CA GLY A 632 10.87 7.35 28.39
C GLY A 632 9.86 6.29 27.96
N ALA A 633 8.78 6.70 27.36
CA ALA A 633 7.69 5.81 26.95
C ALA A 633 7.25 6.04 25.50
N VAL A 634 6.74 4.98 24.89
CA VAL A 634 5.91 5.00 23.69
C VAL A 634 4.51 4.55 24.11
N LEU A 635 3.56 5.46 24.05
CA LEU A 635 2.20 5.28 24.52
C LEU A 635 1.25 5.14 23.32
N GLY A 636 0.17 4.38 23.48
CA GLY A 636 -0.90 4.28 22.48
C GLY A 636 -2.28 4.48 23.11
N PHE A 637 -3.12 5.28 22.46
CA PHE A 637 -4.49 5.59 22.87
C PHE A 637 -5.46 5.18 21.78
N SER A 638 -6.20 4.11 21.99
CA SER A 638 -7.17 3.60 21.04
C SER A 638 -8.44 4.49 20.97
N ASN A 639 -9.11 4.44 19.82
CA ASN A 639 -10.34 5.22 19.60
C ASN A 639 -10.16 6.73 19.89
N ALA A 640 -9.02 7.29 19.53
CA ALA A 640 -8.64 8.67 19.85
C ALA A 640 -9.63 9.74 19.31
N LEU A 641 -10.43 9.40 18.29
CA LEU A 641 -11.48 10.29 17.76
C LEU A 641 -12.64 10.49 18.73
N THR A 642 -12.85 9.57 19.66
CA THR A 642 -13.96 9.62 20.64
C THR A 642 -13.49 9.60 22.08
N THR A 643 -12.24 9.21 22.33
CA THR A 643 -11.63 9.17 23.67
C THR A 643 -11.18 10.56 24.09
N SER A 644 -11.50 11.00 25.29
CA SER A 644 -11.09 12.30 25.82
C SER A 644 -10.88 12.28 27.32
N GLY A 645 -10.16 13.30 27.82
CA GLY A 645 -9.89 13.51 29.23
C GLY A 645 -8.81 12.60 29.80
N ASN A 646 -8.88 12.34 31.11
CA ASN A 646 -7.85 11.64 31.87
C ASN A 646 -7.98 10.11 31.77
N VAL A 647 -7.48 9.54 30.67
CA VAL A 647 -7.53 8.10 30.37
C VAL A 647 -6.13 7.48 30.40
N ALA A 648 -6.04 6.20 30.75
CA ALA A 648 -4.79 5.46 30.68
C ALA A 648 -4.53 5.03 29.21
N PRO A 649 -3.25 4.97 28.80
CA PRO A 649 -2.92 4.42 27.50
C PRO A 649 -3.19 2.91 27.43
N ASP A 650 -3.61 2.41 26.29
CA ASP A 650 -3.78 0.98 26.01
C ASP A 650 -2.42 0.30 25.74
N ILE A 651 -1.47 1.06 25.21
CA ILE A 651 -0.09 0.64 24.92
C ILE A 651 0.85 1.49 25.76
N ASN A 652 1.79 0.86 26.45
CA ASN A 652 2.80 1.54 27.28
C ASN A 652 4.12 0.78 27.21
N ASN A 653 4.99 1.20 26.28
CA ASN A 653 6.31 0.61 26.06
C ASN A 653 7.40 1.52 26.61
N THR A 654 8.36 0.95 27.34
CA THR A 654 9.51 1.70 27.82
C THR A 654 10.55 1.86 26.72
N LEU A 655 10.90 3.10 26.40
CA LEU A 655 11.97 3.46 25.48
C LEU A 655 12.66 4.73 25.98
N THR A 656 13.85 4.58 26.55
CA THR A 656 14.61 5.71 27.10
C THR A 656 14.85 6.78 26.07
N SER A 657 14.45 8.02 26.38
CA SER A 657 14.57 9.17 25.51
C SER A 657 13.92 8.95 24.14
N ALA A 658 12.73 8.33 24.15
CA ALA A 658 11.89 8.22 22.97
C ALA A 658 11.69 9.61 22.34
N SER A 659 11.83 9.69 21.02
CA SER A 659 11.74 10.97 20.30
C SER A 659 10.78 10.86 19.11
N SER A 660 11.24 11.00 17.88
CA SER A 660 10.33 11.03 16.73
C SER A 660 9.66 9.69 16.45
N LEU A 661 8.47 9.76 15.91
CA LEU A 661 7.62 8.63 15.50
C LEU A 661 7.30 8.72 14.01
N TYR A 662 7.33 7.60 13.35
CA TYR A 662 6.75 7.43 12.02
C TYR A 662 5.91 6.15 12.00
N LEU A 663 4.66 6.28 11.60
CA LEU A 663 3.78 5.13 11.41
C LEU A 663 3.69 4.79 9.93
N TYR A 664 4.17 3.61 9.59
CA TYR A 664 3.86 2.97 8.33
C TYR A 664 2.60 2.12 8.52
N ASN A 665 1.58 2.46 7.75
CA ASN A 665 0.30 1.78 7.77
C ASN A 665 -0.17 1.62 6.32
N ASN A 666 0.01 0.42 5.77
CA ASN A 666 -0.36 0.11 4.39
C ASN A 666 -1.64 -0.70 4.35
#